data_fdad3ad5ebfe4ba34d2f35007a036487
#
_entry.id   fdad3ad5ebfe4ba34d2f35007a036487
#
_cell.length_a   1.000
_cell.length_b   1.000
_cell.length_c   1.000
_cell.angle_alpha   90.00
_cell.angle_beta   90.00
_cell.angle_gamma   90.00
#
_symmetry.space_group_name_H-M   'P 1'
#
loop_
_entity.id
_entity.type
_entity.pdbx_description
1 polymer ?
#
loop_
_entity_poly.entity_id
_entity_poly.type
_entity_poly.pdbx_seq_one_letter_code
_entity_poly.pdbx_strand_id
1 'polypeptide(L)'
;MKIKRREFVLLAGSAIAGVPLASRASDKPAESAAAQGPETVHSPDGRIRVDIELKGNQPCWNVTCAGNKFIENGLLGIELGSDDFTGSYTLTGTERATGNTAWKPVWGSLSEIKDHYNELTVKLQETAGRRRIFHVVLRAYNEGVACRYHFPAQPNLGEFTIKKRLTEYRFRGNHTIYQSRNYEYGTVHIDDMSRSEGNVTVDVGHGNFVSLTDADRANFSMTNWTKKTGSSGTIVGVMHSPAAGTAPFGTSWEVIIIGETAASLYENRHIVENLNPPCAVADTSWIRPGKAICQVRNTRMVTQELKKLADFASAHNIEYLEIDHSWSGAETKWTPEEIQFFEAHKLPLWNDKPEWRNNIGGNPMACAKGWVPFRPKADSGGNFVDLDMPELVAYANSLNPKVGICVYVRGAVLREFGGEHAIEDVFARYEKWGLAGVKAGFVPPSSQYNERMIAYMVRKAAEHKLIIVIHDAYYPSGLARTYPNLVNVEGVAGEEAEHSIEGKTKGLHDVMLPFTRGLMGPFDYTPEIYKKNKTHCHQMAMLGVYHGRVSIRGGMRQWSPGGEGGAEIEFLDKLPGLFDEMKVFTRLGEYVAVARRKGNNWYVASMSDSNPRSCNLPLDFLRPSVTYSAGIYSDVAGKTEAAHSRQTVSSTSVIPITMEPNGGHLMIIEDSNHASTNSARQRAGRLDCNV
;
A
#
# COMPACT_ATOMS: atom_id res chain seq x y z
N MET A 1 4.96 16.53 38.94
CA MET A 1 5.66 15.33 39.45
C MET A 1 6.71 14.95 38.40
N LYS A 2 8.00 15.18 38.72
CA LYS A 2 9.10 14.96 37.75
C LYS A 2 9.38 13.47 37.65
N ILE A 3 9.12 12.88 36.50
CA ILE A 3 9.48 11.48 36.21
C ILE A 3 10.92 11.48 35.67
N LYS A 4 11.81 10.82 36.42
CA LYS A 4 13.21 10.60 36.05
C LYS A 4 13.27 9.70 34.78
N ARG A 5 14.01 10.15 33.77
CA ARG A 5 14.44 9.35 32.65
C ARG A 5 15.24 8.14 33.16
N ARG A 6 14.78 6.94 32.92
CA ARG A 6 15.58 5.72 33.01
C ARG A 6 16.21 5.47 31.64
N GLU A 7 17.49 5.24 31.67
CA GLU A 7 18.32 4.89 30.54
C GLU A 7 17.82 3.59 29.89
N PHE A 8 17.57 3.64 28.60
CA PHE A 8 17.29 2.45 27.80
C PHE A 8 18.62 1.89 27.28
N VAL A 9 18.97 0.72 27.73
CA VAL A 9 20.05 -0.10 27.13
C VAL A 9 19.51 -0.66 25.83
N LEU A 10 20.06 -0.19 24.70
CA LEU A 10 19.84 -0.74 23.38
C LEU A 10 20.56 -2.10 23.27
N LEU A 11 19.81 -3.17 23.26
CA LEU A 11 20.27 -4.45 22.69
C LEU A 11 20.12 -4.39 21.19
N ALA A 12 21.13 -3.84 20.52
CA ALA A 12 21.30 -3.94 19.08
C ALA A 12 21.95 -5.29 18.78
N GLY A 13 21.13 -6.26 18.40
CA GLY A 13 21.57 -7.57 18.00
C GLY A 13 20.74 -8.12 16.86
N SER A 14 20.97 -7.63 15.65
CA SER A 14 20.59 -8.34 14.43
C SER A 14 21.72 -8.14 13.42
N ALA A 15 22.54 -9.20 13.33
CA ALA A 15 23.62 -9.29 12.35
C ALA A 15 23.04 -9.24 10.93
N ILE A 16 23.33 -8.19 10.21
CA ILE A 16 23.20 -8.15 8.77
C ILE A 16 24.31 -9.05 8.23
N ALA A 17 23.94 -10.20 7.66
CA ALA A 17 24.86 -11.07 6.95
C ALA A 17 25.48 -10.26 5.78
N GLY A 18 26.75 -9.89 5.95
CA GLY A 18 27.52 -9.24 4.93
C GLY A 18 27.83 -10.22 3.79
N VAL A 19 27.48 -9.82 2.58
CA VAL A 19 28.02 -10.43 1.36
C VAL A 19 29.52 -10.08 1.31
N PRO A 20 30.44 -11.02 1.08
CA PRO A 20 31.87 -10.73 1.08
C PRO A 20 32.25 -9.85 -0.11
N LEU A 21 32.74 -8.66 0.16
CA LEU A 21 33.45 -7.82 -0.80
C LEU A 21 34.84 -8.43 -1.10
N ALA A 22 35.04 -8.85 -2.33
CA ALA A 22 36.37 -9.17 -2.82
C ALA A 22 37.21 -7.89 -2.91
N SER A 23 38.22 -7.80 -2.07
CA SER A 23 39.21 -6.72 -2.05
C SER A 23 40.25 -6.92 -3.11
N ARG A 24 40.56 -5.86 -3.87
CA ARG A 24 41.95 -5.51 -4.20
C ARG A 24 42.03 -4.03 -4.50
N ALA A 25 42.65 -3.30 -3.58
CA ALA A 25 43.09 -1.92 -3.76
C ALA A 25 44.40 -1.89 -4.55
N SER A 26 44.49 -0.94 -5.50
CA SER A 26 45.75 -0.41 -5.97
C SER A 26 45.77 1.09 -5.70
N ASP A 27 46.60 1.49 -4.77
CA ASP A 27 46.90 2.90 -4.49
C ASP A 27 47.50 3.59 -5.71
N LYS A 28 46.83 4.66 -6.18
CA LYS A 28 47.45 5.72 -6.97
C LYS A 28 47.23 7.06 -6.27
N PRO A 29 48.25 7.97 -6.31
CA PRO A 29 48.18 9.25 -5.62
C PRO A 29 47.16 10.20 -6.26
N ALA A 30 46.55 11.05 -5.43
CA ALA A 30 45.58 12.06 -5.82
C ALA A 30 46.17 13.07 -6.81
N GLU A 31 45.63 13.11 -8.02
CA GLU A 31 45.82 14.20 -8.98
C GLU A 31 44.90 15.37 -8.66
N SER A 32 45.39 16.58 -8.89
CA SER A 32 44.74 17.86 -8.61
C SER A 32 43.38 18.02 -9.30
N ALA A 33 42.43 18.63 -8.59
CA ALA A 33 41.04 18.88 -9.03
C ALA A 33 41.01 19.80 -10.29
N ALA A 34 41.08 19.18 -11.47
CA ALA A 34 40.47 19.74 -12.67
C ALA A 34 38.93 19.61 -12.53
N ALA A 35 38.15 20.56 -13.10
CA ALA A 35 36.69 20.51 -13.10
C ALA A 35 36.25 19.16 -13.69
N GLN A 36 35.89 18.22 -12.79
CA GLN A 36 35.37 16.92 -13.18
C GLN A 36 34.00 17.14 -13.78
N GLY A 37 33.78 16.60 -14.99
CA GLY A 37 32.42 16.55 -15.59
C GLY A 37 31.43 15.81 -14.68
N PRO A 38 30.14 15.81 -15.02
CA PRO A 38 29.15 15.17 -14.20
C PRO A 38 29.39 13.66 -14.07
N GLU A 39 29.24 13.14 -12.85
CA GLU A 39 29.15 11.68 -12.63
C GLU A 39 27.81 11.20 -13.12
N THR A 40 27.78 10.11 -13.85
CA THR A 40 26.57 9.63 -14.55
C THR A 40 26.27 8.18 -14.20
N VAL A 41 25.00 7.85 -13.98
CA VAL A 41 24.49 6.49 -13.95
C VAL A 41 23.34 6.34 -14.96
N HIS A 42 23.29 5.18 -15.63
CA HIS A 42 22.24 4.84 -16.59
C HIS A 42 21.40 3.68 -16.05
N SER A 43 20.10 3.64 -16.42
CA SER A 43 19.30 2.42 -16.26
C SER A 43 19.95 1.24 -17.02
N PRO A 44 19.62 -0.01 -16.68
CA PRO A 44 20.15 -1.18 -17.38
C PRO A 44 19.86 -1.19 -18.88
N ASP A 45 18.73 -0.64 -19.33
CA ASP A 45 18.38 -0.50 -20.74
C ASP A 45 18.93 0.78 -21.41
N GLY A 46 19.60 1.63 -20.64
CA GLY A 46 20.23 2.88 -21.09
C GLY A 46 19.27 4.05 -21.35
N ARG A 47 17.95 3.86 -21.20
CA ARG A 47 16.95 4.92 -21.49
C ARG A 47 16.92 6.03 -20.46
N ILE A 48 17.13 5.70 -19.17
CA ILE A 48 17.17 6.67 -18.07
C ILE A 48 18.64 6.97 -17.77
N ARG A 49 18.93 8.27 -17.70
CA ARG A 49 20.24 8.82 -17.33
C ARG A 49 20.09 9.78 -16.17
N VAL A 50 20.93 9.61 -15.16
CA VAL A 50 21.03 10.51 -14.01
C VAL A 50 22.45 11.07 -13.98
N ASP A 51 22.56 12.40 -14.03
CA ASP A 51 23.81 13.12 -13.88
C ASP A 51 23.84 13.82 -12.54
N ILE A 52 24.98 13.79 -11.85
CA ILE A 52 25.24 14.56 -10.62
C ILE A 52 26.55 15.32 -10.75
N GLU A 53 26.54 16.58 -10.37
CA GLU A 53 27.72 17.47 -10.41
C GLU A 53 27.69 18.45 -9.24
N LEU A 54 28.85 19.03 -8.91
CA LEU A 54 28.91 20.11 -7.93
C LEU A 54 28.83 21.47 -8.64
N LYS A 55 27.81 22.24 -8.34
CA LYS A 55 27.61 23.64 -8.78
C LYS A 55 27.79 24.57 -7.59
N GLY A 56 28.86 25.38 -7.60
CA GLY A 56 29.14 26.23 -6.43
C GLY A 56 29.33 25.42 -5.14
N ASN A 57 29.98 24.24 -5.22
CA ASN A 57 30.18 23.29 -4.14
C ASN A 57 28.89 22.66 -3.58
N GLN A 58 27.77 22.76 -4.28
CA GLN A 58 26.53 22.08 -3.91
C GLN A 58 26.20 21.00 -4.93
N PRO A 59 25.80 19.78 -4.50
CA PRO A 59 25.43 18.71 -5.42
C PRO A 59 24.10 19.03 -6.10
N CYS A 60 24.12 18.97 -7.43
CA CYS A 60 22.95 19.14 -8.28
C CYS A 60 22.79 17.95 -9.20
N TRP A 61 21.56 17.62 -9.54
CA TRP A 61 21.25 16.48 -10.40
C TRP A 61 20.37 16.83 -11.59
N ASN A 62 20.48 15.99 -12.61
CA ASN A 62 19.59 16.00 -13.77
C ASN A 62 19.05 14.58 -13.97
N VAL A 63 17.80 14.46 -14.39
CA VAL A 63 17.19 13.17 -14.76
C VAL A 63 16.63 13.29 -16.17
N THR A 64 17.08 12.40 -17.05
CA THR A 64 16.67 12.34 -18.44
C THR A 64 16.16 10.94 -18.76
N CYS A 65 15.04 10.81 -19.50
CA CYS A 65 14.54 9.55 -20.00
C CYS A 65 14.25 9.67 -21.50
N ALA A 66 14.73 8.73 -22.29
CA ALA A 66 14.59 8.72 -23.75
C ALA A 66 14.89 10.07 -24.42
N GLY A 67 15.93 10.77 -23.93
CA GLY A 67 16.34 12.10 -24.40
C GLY A 67 15.56 13.27 -23.81
N ASN A 68 14.42 13.05 -23.15
CA ASN A 68 13.63 14.09 -22.50
C ASN A 68 14.15 14.34 -21.08
N LYS A 69 14.56 15.58 -20.79
CA LYS A 69 15.04 15.96 -19.46
C LYS A 69 13.85 16.35 -18.58
N PHE A 70 13.55 15.53 -17.57
CA PHE A 70 12.46 15.76 -16.63
C PHE A 70 12.88 16.61 -15.44
N ILE A 71 14.07 16.36 -14.88
CA ILE A 71 14.64 17.15 -13.79
C ILE A 71 15.88 17.86 -14.30
N GLU A 72 15.96 19.17 -14.07
CA GLU A 72 17.09 19.99 -14.52
C GLU A 72 17.67 20.83 -13.38
N ASN A 73 18.97 20.58 -13.06
CA ASN A 73 19.69 21.32 -12.04
C ASN A 73 18.99 21.36 -10.67
N GLY A 74 18.31 20.26 -10.28
CA GLY A 74 17.74 20.11 -8.95
C GLY A 74 18.84 20.05 -7.90
N LEU A 75 18.68 20.75 -6.78
CA LEU A 75 19.57 20.67 -5.64
C LEU A 75 19.44 19.31 -4.95
N LEU A 76 20.55 18.74 -4.49
CA LEU A 76 20.58 17.60 -3.57
C LEU A 76 21.22 18.04 -2.24
N GLY A 77 20.70 17.55 -1.13
CA GLY A 77 21.29 17.87 0.17
C GLY A 77 20.39 17.58 1.35
N ILE A 78 20.94 17.84 2.50
CA ILE A 78 20.30 17.60 3.81
C ILE A 78 20.65 18.75 4.77
N GLU A 79 19.71 19.12 5.63
CA GLU A 79 19.92 20.05 6.74
C GLU A 79 19.96 19.27 8.06
N LEU A 80 21.08 19.34 8.78
CA LEU A 80 21.19 18.72 10.09
C LEU A 80 20.73 19.67 11.23
N GLY A 81 20.48 19.09 12.38
CA GLY A 81 20.10 19.82 13.59
C GLY A 81 21.15 20.75 14.15
N SER A 82 22.42 20.44 13.90
CA SER A 82 23.55 21.33 14.20
C SER A 82 23.66 22.37 13.08
N ASP A 83 23.68 23.65 13.43
CA ASP A 83 23.74 24.76 12.47
C ASP A 83 25.08 24.87 11.71
N ASP A 84 26.03 23.98 12.01
CA ASP A 84 27.38 23.95 11.46
C ASP A 84 27.55 23.04 10.23
N PHE A 85 26.47 22.43 9.69
CA PHE A 85 26.52 21.67 8.45
C PHE A 85 26.35 22.60 7.26
N THR A 86 27.45 23.02 6.68
CA THR A 86 27.58 24.23 5.86
C THR A 86 26.98 24.17 4.46
N GLY A 87 26.57 22.99 3.99
CA GLY A 87 26.02 22.81 2.62
C GLY A 87 27.02 23.07 1.48
N SER A 88 28.32 23.09 1.77
CA SER A 88 29.41 23.25 0.77
C SER A 88 30.31 22.03 0.84
N TYR A 89 30.52 21.36 -0.32
CA TYR A 89 31.14 20.05 -0.37
C TYR A 89 32.20 19.93 -1.46
N THR A 90 33.11 18.96 -1.26
CA THR A 90 34.00 18.45 -2.29
C THR A 90 33.65 16.99 -2.59
N LEU A 91 33.78 16.59 -3.83
CA LEU A 91 33.70 15.20 -4.26
C LEU A 91 35.01 14.49 -3.85
N THR A 92 34.92 13.43 -3.06
CA THR A 92 36.06 12.65 -2.58
C THR A 92 36.21 11.30 -3.29
N GLY A 93 35.18 10.87 -4.03
CA GLY A 93 35.19 9.64 -4.83
C GLY A 93 33.81 9.17 -5.20
N THR A 94 33.78 8.14 -6.01
CA THR A 94 32.55 7.46 -6.43
C THR A 94 32.68 5.94 -6.32
N GLU A 95 31.55 5.25 -6.14
CA GLU A 95 31.44 3.79 -6.22
C GLU A 95 30.31 3.42 -7.13
N ARG A 96 30.41 2.29 -7.84
CA ARG A 96 29.39 1.78 -8.74
C ARG A 96 29.04 0.34 -8.37
N ALA A 97 27.75 0.02 -8.45
CA ALA A 97 27.23 -1.33 -8.25
C ALA A 97 26.09 -1.62 -9.24
N THR A 98 25.75 -2.86 -9.39
CA THR A 98 24.58 -3.30 -10.17
C THR A 98 23.83 -4.36 -9.39
N GLY A 99 22.50 -4.34 -9.48
CA GLY A 99 21.63 -5.42 -9.02
C GLY A 99 20.87 -6.00 -10.21
N ASN A 100 20.76 -7.32 -10.26
CA ASN A 100 19.95 -8.01 -11.26
C ASN A 100 19.42 -9.31 -10.66
N THR A 101 18.30 -9.17 -9.95
CA THR A 101 17.62 -10.27 -9.28
C THR A 101 16.13 -10.25 -9.61
N ALA A 102 15.43 -11.30 -9.24
CA ALA A 102 13.98 -11.35 -9.26
C ALA A 102 13.46 -11.99 -7.98
N TRP A 103 12.24 -11.65 -7.59
CA TRP A 103 11.58 -12.22 -6.43
C TRP A 103 10.11 -12.52 -6.71
N LYS A 104 9.54 -13.45 -5.94
CA LYS A 104 8.16 -13.89 -6.09
C LYS A 104 7.32 -13.32 -4.95
N PRO A 105 6.38 -12.42 -5.23
CA PRO A 105 5.46 -11.94 -4.21
C PRO A 105 4.48 -13.05 -3.79
N VAL A 106 4.05 -13.00 -2.53
CA VAL A 106 3.07 -13.94 -1.98
C VAL A 106 1.66 -13.63 -2.50
N TRP A 107 1.39 -12.38 -2.84
CA TRP A 107 0.12 -11.87 -3.35
C TRP A 107 0.37 -10.69 -4.30
N GLY A 108 -0.65 -10.33 -5.11
CA GLY A 108 -0.59 -9.13 -5.94
C GLY A 108 -0.75 -9.38 -7.44
N SER A 109 -0.27 -8.43 -8.24
CA SER A 109 -0.54 -8.36 -9.68
C SER A 109 0.39 -9.15 -10.57
N LEU A 110 1.52 -9.60 -10.05
CA LEU A 110 2.57 -10.32 -10.80
C LEU A 110 3.04 -11.52 -9.98
N SER A 111 3.37 -12.61 -10.64
CA SER A 111 3.97 -13.79 -9.99
C SER A 111 5.50 -13.69 -9.84
N GLU A 112 6.12 -12.74 -10.52
CA GLU A 112 7.54 -12.44 -10.41
C GLU A 112 7.80 -10.96 -10.65
N ILE A 113 8.65 -10.36 -9.83
CA ILE A 113 9.06 -8.95 -9.94
C ILE A 113 10.58 -8.91 -10.11
N LYS A 114 11.04 -8.21 -11.17
CA LYS A 114 12.46 -7.97 -11.43
C LYS A 114 12.96 -6.84 -10.55
N ASP A 115 14.17 -7.01 -10.00
CA ASP A 115 14.93 -6.00 -9.26
C ASP A 115 16.25 -5.78 -9.99
N HIS A 116 16.21 -4.91 -11.02
CA HIS A 116 17.34 -4.69 -11.94
C HIS A 116 17.69 -3.21 -12.03
N TYR A 117 18.85 -2.84 -11.52
CA TYR A 117 19.31 -1.46 -11.44
C TYR A 117 20.82 -1.33 -11.58
N ASN A 118 21.28 -0.12 -11.94
CA ASN A 118 22.65 0.34 -11.73
C ASN A 118 22.67 1.37 -10.60
N GLU A 119 23.70 1.33 -9.77
CA GLU A 119 23.88 2.21 -8.62
C GLU A 119 25.15 3.04 -8.75
N LEU A 120 25.07 4.32 -8.38
CA LEU A 120 26.17 5.25 -8.24
C LEU A 120 26.13 5.85 -6.83
N THR A 121 27.18 5.63 -6.06
CA THR A 121 27.42 6.30 -4.78
C THR A 121 28.42 7.42 -4.98
N VAL A 122 28.00 8.66 -4.72
CA VAL A 122 28.84 9.86 -4.77
C VAL A 122 29.24 10.24 -3.35
N LYS A 123 30.54 10.21 -3.05
CA LYS A 123 31.07 10.50 -1.72
C LYS A 123 31.42 11.97 -1.62
N LEU A 124 30.79 12.67 -0.70
CA LEU A 124 30.95 14.10 -0.48
C LEU A 124 31.49 14.38 0.92
N GLN A 125 32.39 15.38 1.02
CA GLN A 125 32.92 15.85 2.29
C GLN A 125 32.75 17.36 2.41
N GLU A 126 32.36 17.83 3.59
CA GLU A 126 32.29 19.27 3.88
C GLU A 126 33.62 19.96 3.59
N THR A 127 33.57 21.14 2.95
CA THR A 127 34.78 21.95 2.66
C THR A 127 35.36 22.65 3.89
N ALA A 128 34.54 22.86 4.92
CA ALA A 128 34.90 23.56 6.16
C ALA A 128 34.22 22.86 7.37
N GLY A 129 34.44 23.42 8.56
CA GLY A 129 33.83 22.93 9.79
C GLY A 129 34.36 21.56 10.23
N ARG A 130 33.48 20.63 10.56
CA ARG A 130 33.86 19.31 11.07
C ARG A 130 34.35 18.34 10.01
N ARG A 131 34.31 18.72 8.71
CA ARG A 131 34.76 17.86 7.60
C ARG A 131 34.01 16.52 7.54
N ARG A 132 32.70 16.54 7.85
CA ARG A 132 31.87 15.35 7.85
C ARG A 132 31.66 14.82 6.43
N ILE A 133 31.52 13.51 6.34
CA ILE A 133 31.29 12.79 5.08
C ILE A 133 29.84 12.37 5.00
N PHE A 134 29.23 12.55 3.86
CA PHE A 134 27.97 11.92 3.50
C PHE A 134 27.99 11.46 2.04
N HIS A 135 27.18 10.48 1.75
CA HIS A 135 27.06 9.92 0.40
C HIS A 135 25.69 10.24 -0.18
N VAL A 136 25.64 10.57 -1.45
CA VAL A 136 24.44 10.55 -2.27
C VAL A 136 24.45 9.22 -3.02
N VAL A 137 23.45 8.37 -2.76
CA VAL A 137 23.29 7.07 -3.41
C VAL A 137 22.16 7.16 -4.41
N LEU A 138 22.45 6.90 -5.67
CA LEU A 138 21.53 6.96 -6.80
C LEU A 138 21.35 5.58 -7.40
N ARG A 139 20.12 5.10 -7.56
CA ARG A 139 19.78 3.91 -8.34
C ARG A 139 18.99 4.31 -9.57
N ALA A 140 19.41 3.83 -10.72
CA ALA A 140 18.67 3.94 -11.96
C ALA A 140 18.11 2.56 -12.35
N TYR A 141 16.79 2.44 -12.33
CA TYR A 141 15.99 1.32 -12.81
C TYR A 141 15.50 1.64 -14.21
N ASN A 142 14.99 0.65 -14.96
CA ASN A 142 14.26 0.90 -16.20
C ASN A 142 12.92 1.62 -15.97
N GLU A 143 12.39 1.50 -14.77
CA GLU A 143 11.11 2.04 -14.29
C GLU A 143 11.24 3.41 -13.64
N GLY A 144 12.45 3.89 -13.35
CA GLY A 144 12.64 5.15 -12.65
C GLY A 144 13.96 5.30 -11.93
N VAL A 145 14.01 6.26 -11.00
CA VAL A 145 15.22 6.65 -10.26
C VAL A 145 14.92 6.69 -8.77
N ALA A 146 15.87 6.26 -7.96
CA ALA A 146 15.81 6.43 -6.51
C ALA A 146 17.07 7.12 -5.98
N CYS A 147 16.88 8.01 -4.99
CA CYS A 147 17.95 8.75 -4.33
C CYS A 147 17.83 8.61 -2.82
N ARG A 148 18.94 8.39 -2.12
CA ARG A 148 18.99 8.52 -0.65
C ARG A 148 20.31 9.10 -0.19
N TYR A 149 20.33 9.55 1.06
CA TYR A 149 21.54 10.01 1.73
C TYR A 149 22.03 8.95 2.72
N HIS A 150 23.33 8.74 2.76
CA HIS A 150 23.97 7.82 3.69
C HIS A 150 25.13 8.51 4.42
N PHE A 151 25.14 8.45 5.74
CA PHE A 151 26.22 8.92 6.60
C PHE A 151 27.03 7.70 7.04
N PRO A 152 28.27 7.51 6.54
CA PRO A 152 29.13 6.40 6.96
C PRO A 152 29.59 6.57 8.40
N ALA A 153 30.08 5.48 9.00
CA ALA A 153 30.75 5.56 10.30
C ALA A 153 31.94 6.49 10.22
N GLN A 154 32.02 7.48 11.09
CA GLN A 154 33.06 8.50 11.10
C GLN A 154 33.19 9.12 12.49
N PRO A 155 34.41 9.55 12.92
CA PRO A 155 34.65 10.01 14.28
C PRO A 155 34.05 11.39 14.57
N ASN A 156 33.75 12.19 13.54
CA ASN A 156 33.27 13.56 13.63
C ASN A 156 31.76 13.71 13.49
N LEU A 157 31.04 12.58 13.45
CA LEU A 157 29.57 12.55 13.43
C LEU A 157 29.06 11.33 14.23
N GLY A 158 28.59 11.58 15.46
CA GLY A 158 27.93 10.60 16.31
C GLY A 158 26.41 10.60 16.12
N GLU A 159 25.69 10.96 17.17
CA GLU A 159 24.24 11.19 17.09
C GLU A 159 23.94 12.54 16.41
N PHE A 160 22.94 12.57 15.58
CA PHE A 160 22.50 13.76 14.86
C PHE A 160 21.00 13.74 14.57
N THR A 161 20.46 14.89 14.22
CA THR A 161 19.08 15.03 13.76
C THR A 161 19.08 15.58 12.34
N ILE A 162 18.34 14.96 11.46
CA ILE A 162 18.02 15.49 10.13
C ILE A 162 16.77 16.35 10.27
N LYS A 163 16.91 17.65 10.00
CA LYS A 163 15.80 18.61 10.04
C LYS A 163 15.02 18.62 8.74
N LYS A 164 15.73 18.59 7.60
CA LYS A 164 15.14 18.69 6.25
C LYS A 164 15.96 17.91 5.23
N ARG A 165 15.26 17.42 4.22
CA ARG A 165 15.83 17.13 2.91
C ARG A 165 15.77 18.39 2.05
N LEU A 166 16.77 18.59 1.24
CA LEU A 166 16.87 19.75 0.35
C LEU A 166 16.77 19.34 -1.13
N THR A 167 16.33 18.09 -1.40
CA THR A 167 16.16 17.55 -2.75
C THR A 167 15.11 18.34 -3.53
N GLU A 168 15.53 18.86 -4.69
CA GLU A 168 14.67 19.60 -5.61
C GLU A 168 14.35 18.78 -6.85
N TYR A 169 13.08 18.78 -7.21
CA TYR A 169 12.56 18.24 -8.47
C TYR A 169 12.13 19.41 -9.35
N ARG A 170 13.11 19.93 -10.11
CA ARG A 170 12.92 21.09 -10.96
C ARG A 170 12.53 20.67 -12.36
N PHE A 171 11.25 20.78 -12.67
CA PHE A 171 10.67 20.50 -13.98
C PHE A 171 10.85 21.71 -14.93
N ARG A 172 10.82 21.42 -16.25
CA ARG A 172 10.81 22.47 -17.28
C ARG A 172 9.41 22.99 -17.53
N GLY A 173 8.81 23.70 -16.59
CA GLY A 173 7.50 24.32 -16.74
C GLY A 173 6.57 24.07 -15.57
N ASN A 174 5.46 24.77 -15.60
CA ASN A 174 4.39 24.67 -14.60
C ASN A 174 3.38 23.60 -15.01
N HIS A 175 3.79 22.33 -14.86
CA HIS A 175 3.02 21.15 -15.28
C HIS A 175 1.76 20.93 -14.43
N THR A 176 0.79 20.24 -15.02
CA THR A 176 -0.34 19.68 -14.28
C THR A 176 0.12 18.58 -13.37
N ILE A 177 -0.36 18.57 -12.14
CA ILE A 177 -0.08 17.53 -11.15
C ILE A 177 -1.37 16.96 -10.58
N TYR A 178 -1.26 15.72 -10.13
CA TYR A 178 -2.26 15.01 -9.34
C TYR A 178 -1.73 14.90 -7.92
N GLN A 179 -2.33 15.64 -6.99
CA GLN A 179 -1.89 15.73 -5.59
C GLN A 179 -2.96 15.21 -4.63
N SER A 180 -2.53 14.68 -3.48
CA SER A 180 -3.42 14.32 -2.38
C SER A 180 -3.64 15.50 -1.43
N ARG A 181 -4.89 15.70 -1.04
CA ARG A 181 -5.26 16.61 0.03
C ARG A 181 -6.36 15.95 0.87
N ASN A 182 -6.09 15.72 2.15
CA ASN A 182 -7.00 14.96 3.03
C ASN A 182 -7.39 13.61 2.42
N TYR A 183 -6.38 12.87 1.90
CA TYR A 183 -6.52 11.56 1.26
C TYR A 183 -7.30 11.52 -0.05
N GLU A 184 -7.80 12.66 -0.54
CA GLU A 184 -8.48 12.81 -1.81
C GLU A 184 -7.52 13.38 -2.86
N TYR A 185 -7.50 12.79 -4.07
CA TYR A 185 -6.65 13.24 -5.17
C TYR A 185 -7.39 14.19 -6.08
N GLY A 186 -6.74 15.30 -6.41
CA GLY A 186 -7.23 16.32 -7.33
C GLY A 186 -6.11 16.87 -8.20
N THR A 187 -6.48 17.69 -9.19
CA THR A 187 -5.58 18.29 -10.18
C THR A 187 -5.37 19.77 -9.94
N VAL A 188 -4.09 20.19 -9.98
CA VAL A 188 -3.66 21.60 -9.99
C VAL A 188 -2.38 21.72 -10.83
N HIS A 189 -1.84 22.93 -11.00
CA HIS A 189 -0.48 23.12 -11.52
C HIS A 189 0.55 23.14 -10.39
N ILE A 190 1.83 22.85 -10.70
CA ILE A 190 2.92 22.83 -9.70
C ILE A 190 2.94 24.12 -8.88
N ASP A 191 2.81 25.28 -9.53
CA ASP A 191 2.90 26.57 -8.86
C ASP A 191 1.68 26.89 -7.97
N ASP A 192 0.60 26.15 -8.12
CA ASP A 192 -0.63 26.26 -7.33
C ASP A 192 -0.76 25.15 -6.28
N MET A 193 0.18 24.19 -6.28
CA MET A 193 0.08 23.06 -5.35
C MET A 193 0.15 23.49 -3.89
N SER A 194 -0.65 22.85 -3.08
CA SER A 194 -0.54 22.84 -1.63
C SER A 194 0.39 21.71 -1.18
N ARG A 195 0.49 21.48 0.14
CA ARG A 195 1.17 20.30 0.65
C ARG A 195 0.40 19.04 0.28
N SER A 196 1.02 18.15 -0.50
CA SER A 196 0.49 16.83 -0.83
C SER A 196 1.04 15.78 0.12
N GLU A 197 0.18 14.90 0.57
CA GLU A 197 0.54 13.72 1.36
C GLU A 197 0.76 12.52 0.42
N GLY A 198 1.59 11.57 0.83
CA GLY A 198 1.86 10.37 0.05
C GLY A 198 2.71 10.63 -1.17
N ASN A 199 2.11 10.68 -2.37
CA ASN A 199 2.82 10.93 -3.62
C ASN A 199 2.25 12.12 -4.41
N VAL A 200 3.00 12.55 -5.43
CA VAL A 200 2.56 13.52 -6.44
C VAL A 200 2.87 12.95 -7.81
N THR A 201 1.88 12.89 -8.67
CA THR A 201 2.06 12.51 -10.07
C THR A 201 2.01 13.77 -10.95
N VAL A 202 3.00 13.93 -11.83
CA VAL A 202 3.21 15.07 -12.72
C VAL A 202 2.98 14.61 -14.16
N ASP A 203 2.10 15.27 -14.88
CA ASP A 203 1.99 15.14 -16.33
C ASP A 203 3.05 16.07 -16.96
N VAL A 204 4.14 15.50 -17.43
CA VAL A 204 5.26 16.25 -18.03
C VAL A 204 5.08 16.51 -19.52
N GLY A 205 3.90 16.18 -20.05
CA GLY A 205 3.51 16.37 -21.44
C GLY A 205 3.91 15.22 -22.36
N HIS A 206 3.39 15.26 -23.59
CA HIS A 206 3.64 14.25 -24.63
C HIS A 206 3.30 12.80 -24.20
N GLY A 207 2.35 12.65 -23.27
CA GLY A 207 1.95 11.36 -22.73
C GLY A 207 2.85 10.80 -21.65
N ASN A 208 3.94 11.49 -21.29
CA ASN A 208 4.86 11.06 -20.24
C ASN A 208 4.41 11.53 -18.87
N PHE A 209 4.60 10.68 -17.87
CA PHE A 209 4.25 10.93 -16.48
C PHE A 209 5.42 10.61 -15.54
N VAL A 210 5.50 11.36 -14.47
CA VAL A 210 6.48 11.18 -13.38
C VAL A 210 5.74 11.16 -12.07
N SER A 211 6.00 10.19 -11.19
CA SER A 211 5.46 10.22 -9.83
C SER A 211 6.58 10.27 -8.80
N LEU A 212 6.45 11.20 -7.86
CA LEU A 212 7.36 11.39 -6.74
C LEU A 212 6.78 10.71 -5.51
N THR A 213 7.55 9.85 -4.87
CA THR A 213 7.18 9.15 -3.64
C THR A 213 8.42 8.81 -2.81
N ASP A 214 8.26 8.09 -1.72
CA ASP A 214 9.36 7.55 -0.92
C ASP A 214 9.24 6.03 -0.70
N ALA A 215 10.34 5.38 -0.35
CA ALA A 215 10.40 3.95 -0.07
C ALA A 215 11.35 3.64 1.10
N ASP A 216 11.17 2.48 1.73
CA ASP A 216 11.99 1.99 2.85
C ASP A 216 12.04 2.98 4.03
N ARG A 217 10.85 3.27 4.59
CA ARG A 217 10.72 4.22 5.70
C ARG A 217 10.77 3.59 7.09
N ALA A 218 10.99 2.31 7.24
CA ALA A 218 10.90 1.62 8.54
C ALA A 218 11.69 2.29 9.68
N ASN A 219 12.65 3.16 9.36
CA ASN A 219 13.44 3.94 10.32
C ASN A 219 13.59 5.41 9.92
N PHE A 220 12.63 5.97 9.19
CA PHE A 220 12.70 7.36 8.75
C PHE A 220 11.31 8.01 8.71
N SER A 221 11.26 9.35 8.62
CA SER A 221 10.02 10.11 8.54
C SER A 221 9.47 10.14 7.12
N MET A 222 8.15 10.12 6.95
CA MET A 222 7.47 10.26 5.67
C MET A 222 7.80 11.61 5.01
N THR A 223 7.91 11.59 3.70
CA THR A 223 8.04 12.78 2.86
C THR A 223 6.66 13.22 2.36
N ASN A 224 6.32 14.47 2.60
CA ASN A 224 5.23 15.17 1.92
C ASN A 224 5.84 16.06 0.83
N TRP A 225 5.03 16.48 -0.12
CA TRP A 225 5.49 17.24 -1.28
C TRP A 225 4.84 18.62 -1.33
N THR A 226 5.61 19.63 -1.72
CA THR A 226 5.09 20.99 -1.91
C THR A 226 5.90 21.73 -2.98
N LYS A 227 5.33 22.83 -3.50
CA LYS A 227 6.09 23.71 -4.38
C LYS A 227 7.22 24.41 -3.64
N LYS A 228 8.33 24.66 -4.32
CA LYS A 228 9.40 25.49 -3.79
C LYS A 228 9.02 26.97 -3.93
N THR A 229 8.94 27.70 -2.83
CA THR A 229 8.68 29.14 -2.84
C THR A 229 9.72 29.89 -3.67
N GLY A 230 9.28 30.74 -4.59
CA GLY A 230 10.15 31.56 -5.46
C GLY A 230 10.81 30.80 -6.61
N SER A 231 10.38 29.56 -6.91
CA SER A 231 10.91 28.78 -8.05
C SER A 231 9.79 28.07 -8.77
N SER A 232 9.36 28.60 -9.91
CA SER A 232 8.30 28.01 -10.74
C SER A 232 8.70 26.61 -11.21
N GLY A 233 7.72 25.70 -11.32
CA GLY A 233 7.91 24.34 -11.79
C GLY A 233 8.77 23.47 -10.88
N THR A 234 8.98 23.85 -9.61
CA THR A 234 9.87 23.12 -8.70
C THR A 234 9.09 22.54 -7.52
N ILE A 235 9.18 21.21 -7.35
CA ILE A 235 8.65 20.46 -6.20
C ILE A 235 9.78 20.15 -5.25
N VAL A 236 9.51 20.16 -3.94
CA VAL A 236 10.43 19.76 -2.87
C VAL A 236 9.76 18.79 -1.91
N GLY A 237 10.56 17.86 -1.37
CA GLY A 237 10.14 16.99 -0.29
C GLY A 237 10.18 17.71 1.06
N VAL A 238 9.14 17.55 1.86
CA VAL A 238 9.05 18.06 3.23
C VAL A 238 8.86 16.88 4.17
N MET A 239 9.81 16.66 5.06
CA MET A 239 9.69 15.61 6.08
C MET A 239 8.50 15.90 7.00
N HIS A 240 7.73 14.87 7.35
CA HIS A 240 6.62 14.97 8.30
C HIS A 240 7.12 15.43 9.68
N SER A 241 8.26 14.93 10.10
CA SER A 241 8.96 15.32 11.32
C SER A 241 10.47 15.17 11.15
N PRO A 242 11.30 15.86 11.95
CA PRO A 242 12.73 15.57 12.01
C PRO A 242 13.01 14.10 12.34
N ALA A 243 14.12 13.57 11.86
CA ALA A 243 14.57 12.19 12.10
C ALA A 243 15.91 12.15 12.81
N ALA A 244 16.02 11.34 13.87
CA ALA A 244 17.27 11.11 14.57
C ALA A 244 18.06 9.96 13.95
N GLY A 245 19.38 10.09 13.90
CA GLY A 245 20.29 9.07 13.40
C GLY A 245 21.58 9.00 14.19
N THR A 246 22.25 7.86 14.12
CA THR A 246 23.60 7.63 14.59
C THR A 246 24.38 6.99 13.45
N ALA A 247 25.52 7.57 13.08
CA ALA A 247 26.34 7.02 11.98
C ALA A 247 26.90 5.61 12.33
N PRO A 248 26.80 4.61 11.43
CA PRO A 248 26.32 4.70 10.06
C PRO A 248 24.78 4.79 9.98
N PHE A 249 24.25 5.68 9.13
CA PHE A 249 22.81 5.90 9.01
C PHE A 249 22.42 6.21 7.56
N GLY A 250 21.35 5.56 7.08
CA GLY A 250 20.73 5.83 5.78
C GLY A 250 19.34 6.44 5.94
N THR A 251 19.01 7.41 5.09
CA THR A 251 17.63 7.91 4.99
C THR A 251 16.76 6.92 4.21
N SER A 252 15.43 7.09 4.26
CA SER A 252 14.57 6.45 3.25
C SER A 252 14.92 6.93 1.85
N TRP A 253 14.50 6.17 0.82
CA TRP A 253 14.64 6.56 -0.56
C TRP A 253 13.60 7.60 -0.96
N GLU A 254 14.02 8.59 -1.74
CA GLU A 254 13.13 9.43 -2.55
C GLU A 254 13.10 8.82 -3.96
N VAL A 255 11.91 8.62 -4.50
CA VAL A 255 11.68 7.82 -5.70
C VAL A 255 11.01 8.65 -6.77
N ILE A 256 11.52 8.56 -8.00
CA ILE A 256 10.89 9.05 -9.23
C ILE A 256 10.46 7.82 -10.03
N ILE A 257 9.16 7.52 -10.07
CA ILE A 257 8.61 6.53 -10.99
C ILE A 257 8.38 7.23 -12.33
N ILE A 258 8.81 6.62 -13.43
CA ILE A 258 8.70 7.20 -14.78
C ILE A 258 7.81 6.30 -15.64
N GLY A 259 6.83 6.89 -16.32
CA GLY A 259 6.00 6.22 -17.31
C GLY A 259 5.96 7.01 -18.61
N GLU A 260 6.27 6.36 -19.73
CA GLU A 260 6.10 6.93 -21.07
C GLU A 260 4.61 7.00 -21.48
N THR A 261 3.74 6.40 -20.68
CA THR A 261 2.29 6.49 -20.70
C THR A 261 1.76 6.41 -19.28
N ALA A 262 0.53 6.80 -19.04
CA ALA A 262 -0.12 6.59 -17.74
C ALA A 262 -0.21 5.09 -17.40
N ALA A 263 -0.44 4.23 -18.38
CA ALA A 263 -0.46 2.77 -18.20
C ALA A 263 0.89 2.26 -17.68
N SER A 264 2.00 2.59 -18.35
CA SER A 264 3.33 2.17 -17.95
C SER A 264 3.73 2.75 -16.58
N LEU A 265 3.24 3.93 -16.20
CA LEU A 265 3.46 4.46 -14.86
C LEU A 265 2.94 3.51 -13.78
N TYR A 266 1.72 2.97 -13.96
CA TYR A 266 1.15 2.02 -13.00
C TYR A 266 1.85 0.66 -13.03
N GLU A 267 2.29 0.23 -14.19
CA GLU A 267 3.07 -1.01 -14.36
C GLU A 267 4.44 -0.92 -13.68
N ASN A 268 5.06 0.26 -13.68
CA ASN A 268 6.40 0.54 -13.14
C ASN A 268 6.46 0.72 -11.61
N ARG A 269 5.35 0.66 -10.89
CA ARG A 269 5.27 0.96 -9.44
C ARG A 269 6.14 0.08 -8.54
N HIS A 270 6.54 -1.11 -9.00
CA HIS A 270 7.28 -2.09 -8.20
C HIS A 270 8.69 -1.64 -7.77
N ILE A 271 9.20 -0.53 -8.30
CA ILE A 271 10.43 0.12 -7.83
C ILE A 271 10.35 0.46 -6.33
N VAL A 272 9.16 0.84 -5.82
CA VAL A 272 8.96 1.14 -4.38
C VAL A 272 9.20 -0.10 -3.52
N GLU A 273 8.70 -1.25 -3.95
CA GLU A 273 8.92 -2.52 -3.26
C GLU A 273 10.39 -2.95 -3.38
N ASN A 274 11.00 -2.84 -4.56
CA ASN A 274 12.39 -3.22 -4.85
C ASN A 274 13.42 -2.49 -3.97
N LEU A 275 13.11 -1.31 -3.48
CA LEU A 275 13.97 -0.53 -2.61
C LEU A 275 13.94 -0.97 -1.13
N ASN A 276 13.02 -1.87 -0.76
CA ASN A 276 12.94 -2.43 0.58
C ASN A 276 13.76 -3.73 0.71
N PRO A 277 14.17 -4.11 1.92
CA PRO A 277 14.85 -5.37 2.16
C PRO A 277 14.05 -6.59 1.66
N PRO A 278 14.71 -7.69 1.30
CA PRO A 278 14.05 -8.94 0.96
C PRO A 278 13.12 -9.45 2.07
N CYS A 279 12.25 -10.41 1.72
CA CYS A 279 11.33 -11.03 2.66
C CYS A 279 12.05 -11.59 3.89
N ALA A 280 11.64 -11.15 5.07
CA ALA A 280 12.17 -11.58 6.36
C ALA A 280 11.34 -12.69 7.02
N VAL A 281 10.21 -13.07 6.42
CA VAL A 281 9.34 -14.15 6.92
C VAL A 281 9.79 -15.47 6.33
N ALA A 282 10.31 -16.37 7.15
CA ALA A 282 10.90 -17.63 6.70
C ALA A 282 9.86 -18.58 6.06
N ASP A 283 8.66 -18.65 6.63
CA ASP A 283 7.55 -19.43 6.09
C ASP A 283 6.37 -18.49 5.80
N THR A 284 6.06 -18.30 4.53
CA THR A 284 4.94 -17.47 4.05
C THR A 284 3.70 -18.28 3.66
N SER A 285 3.72 -19.61 3.80
CA SER A 285 2.65 -20.51 3.34
C SER A 285 1.31 -20.28 4.03
N TRP A 286 1.32 -19.72 5.22
CA TRP A 286 0.12 -19.36 5.97
C TRP A 286 -0.56 -18.08 5.50
N ILE A 287 0.16 -17.22 4.75
CA ILE A 287 -0.37 -15.98 4.20
C ILE A 287 -1.19 -16.31 2.96
N ARG A 288 -2.51 -16.24 3.07
CA ARG A 288 -3.40 -16.48 1.94
C ARG A 288 -3.78 -15.15 1.30
N PRO A 289 -3.51 -14.96 0.01
CA PRO A 289 -4.09 -13.82 -0.72
C PRO A 289 -5.60 -14.00 -0.83
N GLY A 290 -6.36 -12.90 -0.84
CA GLY A 290 -7.79 -13.02 -1.02
C GLY A 290 -8.59 -11.76 -0.68
N LYS A 291 -9.90 -11.94 -0.67
CA LYS A 291 -10.90 -10.93 -0.39
C LYS A 291 -11.33 -11.01 1.07
N ALA A 292 -11.86 -9.94 1.59
CA ALA A 292 -12.49 -9.93 2.90
C ALA A 292 -13.88 -9.30 2.81
N ILE A 293 -14.84 -9.87 3.51
CA ILE A 293 -16.10 -9.18 3.81
C ILE A 293 -15.98 -8.51 5.17
N CYS A 294 -16.24 -7.20 5.20
CA CYS A 294 -16.22 -6.44 6.44
C CYS A 294 -17.63 -6.41 7.04
N GLN A 295 -17.75 -6.74 8.31
CA GLN A 295 -19.00 -6.63 9.04
C GLN A 295 -19.46 -5.17 9.08
N VAL A 296 -20.68 -4.92 8.64
CA VAL A 296 -21.26 -3.58 8.55
C VAL A 296 -21.78 -3.11 9.91
N ARG A 297 -21.71 -1.80 10.17
CA ARG A 297 -22.14 -1.13 11.42
C ARG A 297 -23.54 -1.51 11.95
N ASN A 298 -24.42 -2.02 11.10
CA ASN A 298 -25.79 -2.41 11.45
C ASN A 298 -25.98 -3.91 11.71
N THR A 299 -24.92 -4.71 11.61
CA THR A 299 -24.99 -6.13 11.94
C THR A 299 -24.82 -6.29 13.44
N ARG A 300 -25.73 -7.01 14.08
CA ARG A 300 -25.58 -7.35 15.50
C ARG A 300 -24.32 -8.18 15.69
N MET A 301 -23.49 -7.80 16.69
CA MET A 301 -22.33 -8.56 17.11
C MET A 301 -22.77 -9.80 17.91
N VAL A 302 -23.43 -10.71 17.21
CA VAL A 302 -23.91 -11.98 17.77
C VAL A 302 -23.25 -13.10 17.01
N THR A 303 -22.73 -14.09 17.72
CA THR A 303 -22.02 -15.24 17.13
C THR A 303 -22.81 -15.86 15.97
N GLN A 304 -24.12 -16.04 16.13
CA GLN A 304 -24.95 -16.65 15.10
C GLN A 304 -25.09 -15.80 13.82
N GLU A 305 -25.15 -14.47 13.95
CA GLU A 305 -25.19 -13.57 12.76
C GLU A 305 -23.85 -13.54 12.04
N LEU A 306 -22.74 -13.58 12.78
CA LEU A 306 -21.41 -13.64 12.19
C LEU A 306 -21.10 -14.99 11.55
N LYS A 307 -21.68 -16.10 12.05
CA LYS A 307 -21.62 -17.41 11.37
C LYS A 307 -22.31 -17.36 10.01
N LYS A 308 -23.46 -16.72 9.87
CA LYS A 308 -24.13 -16.53 8.57
C LYS A 308 -23.25 -15.74 7.60
N LEU A 309 -22.49 -14.74 8.11
CA LEU A 309 -21.51 -14.02 7.30
C LEU A 309 -20.36 -14.91 6.85
N ALA A 310 -19.88 -15.78 7.73
CA ALA A 310 -18.85 -16.74 7.39
C ALA A 310 -19.35 -17.75 6.35
N ASP A 311 -20.62 -18.21 6.45
CA ASP A 311 -21.24 -19.07 5.45
C ASP A 311 -21.30 -18.39 4.09
N PHE A 312 -21.74 -17.13 4.05
CA PHE A 312 -21.74 -16.34 2.84
C PHE A 312 -20.33 -16.18 2.26
N ALA A 313 -19.35 -15.81 3.08
CA ALA A 313 -17.97 -15.68 2.64
C ALA A 313 -17.44 -16.98 2.03
N SER A 314 -17.70 -18.13 2.67
CA SER A 314 -17.34 -19.45 2.15
C SER A 314 -18.01 -19.75 0.81
N ALA A 315 -19.31 -19.49 0.69
CA ALA A 315 -20.08 -19.75 -0.53
C ALA A 315 -19.58 -18.94 -1.75
N HIS A 316 -19.02 -17.75 -1.50
CA HIS A 316 -18.53 -16.81 -2.52
C HIS A 316 -17.00 -16.77 -2.65
N ASN A 317 -16.27 -17.76 -2.14
CA ASN A 317 -14.82 -17.81 -2.16
C ASN A 317 -14.17 -16.52 -1.61
N ILE A 318 -14.76 -15.95 -0.56
CA ILE A 318 -14.19 -14.83 0.20
C ILE A 318 -13.37 -15.41 1.35
N GLU A 319 -12.08 -15.13 1.36
CA GLU A 319 -11.12 -15.80 2.26
C GLU A 319 -11.23 -15.34 3.71
N TYR A 320 -11.77 -14.12 3.95
CA TYR A 320 -11.77 -13.51 5.29
C TYR A 320 -13.09 -12.86 5.65
N LEU A 321 -13.47 -12.99 6.92
CA LEU A 321 -14.45 -12.14 7.57
C LEU A 321 -13.73 -11.17 8.50
N GLU A 322 -13.89 -9.87 8.25
CA GLU A 322 -13.32 -8.80 9.05
C GLU A 322 -14.39 -8.24 10.00
N ILE A 323 -14.12 -8.31 11.29
CA ILE A 323 -14.99 -7.80 12.35
C ILE A 323 -14.46 -6.44 12.77
N ASP A 324 -15.20 -5.39 12.43
CA ASP A 324 -14.81 -4.00 12.64
C ASP A 324 -14.96 -3.58 14.12
N HIS A 325 -14.62 -2.34 14.44
CA HIS A 325 -14.44 -1.76 15.78
C HIS A 325 -15.55 -2.07 16.81
N SER A 326 -16.74 -2.42 16.38
CA SER A 326 -17.87 -2.71 17.28
C SER A 326 -17.72 -4.01 18.08
N TRP A 327 -16.81 -4.93 17.69
CA TRP A 327 -16.58 -6.18 18.40
C TRP A 327 -15.93 -5.97 19.78
N SER A 328 -15.23 -4.85 19.95
CA SER A 328 -14.55 -4.45 21.19
C SER A 328 -15.52 -4.14 22.35
N GLY A 329 -16.61 -4.75 22.42
CA GLY A 329 -17.58 -4.70 23.47
C GLY A 329 -18.33 -5.99 23.61
N ALA A 330 -18.04 -6.94 22.76
CA ALA A 330 -18.66 -8.25 22.73
C ALA A 330 -17.84 -9.27 23.51
N GLU A 331 -18.45 -10.24 24.10
CA GLU A 331 -17.85 -10.94 25.16
C GLU A 331 -17.84 -12.41 25.15
N THR A 332 -16.71 -12.92 25.48
CA THR A 332 -16.57 -14.07 26.35
C THR A 332 -16.51 -13.64 27.82
N LYS A 333 -16.91 -14.52 28.74
CA LYS A 333 -16.66 -14.32 30.17
C LYS A 333 -15.16 -14.13 30.38
N TRP A 334 -14.78 -13.12 31.14
CA TRP A 334 -13.40 -12.85 31.51
C TRP A 334 -12.82 -14.07 32.23
N THR A 335 -11.74 -14.65 31.73
CA THR A 335 -11.02 -15.67 32.47
C THR A 335 -10.18 -15.03 33.56
N PRO A 336 -9.77 -15.78 34.60
CA PRO A 336 -8.85 -15.27 35.60
C PRO A 336 -7.54 -14.75 35.00
N GLU A 337 -7.02 -15.37 33.92
CA GLU A 337 -5.82 -14.97 33.21
C GLU A 337 -6.02 -13.63 32.49
N GLU A 338 -7.21 -13.37 31.96
CA GLU A 338 -7.55 -12.11 31.33
C GLU A 338 -7.61 -10.97 32.34
N ILE A 339 -8.21 -11.21 33.48
CA ILE A 339 -8.24 -10.23 34.59
C ILE A 339 -6.81 -9.93 35.02
N GLN A 340 -5.99 -10.94 35.24
CA GLN A 340 -4.59 -10.81 35.61
C GLN A 340 -3.77 -10.04 34.58
N PHE A 341 -4.05 -10.26 33.27
CA PHE A 341 -3.42 -9.50 32.20
C PHE A 341 -3.72 -7.99 32.31
N PHE A 342 -4.97 -7.61 32.54
CA PHE A 342 -5.35 -6.21 32.72
C PHE A 342 -4.68 -5.57 33.94
N GLU A 343 -4.65 -6.30 35.04
CA GLU A 343 -4.00 -5.83 36.26
C GLU A 343 -2.50 -5.68 36.08
N ALA A 344 -1.82 -6.65 35.44
CA ALA A 344 -0.39 -6.61 35.18
C ALA A 344 0.02 -5.41 34.28
N HIS A 345 -0.83 -5.07 33.30
CA HIS A 345 -0.58 -3.94 32.40
C HIS A 345 -1.18 -2.62 32.88
N LYS A 346 -1.75 -2.58 34.08
CA LYS A 346 -2.44 -1.41 34.64
C LYS A 346 -3.46 -0.79 33.68
N LEU A 347 -4.09 -1.63 32.90
CA LEU A 347 -5.14 -1.23 31.97
C LEU A 347 -6.44 -1.08 32.78
N PRO A 348 -7.08 0.08 32.77
CA PRO A 348 -8.31 0.27 33.52
C PRO A 348 -9.41 -0.64 32.98
N LEU A 349 -10.09 -1.33 33.86
CA LEU A 349 -11.30 -2.04 33.53
C LEU A 349 -12.34 -1.02 33.02
N TRP A 350 -13.05 -1.36 31.93
CA TRP A 350 -14.00 -0.46 31.28
C TRP A 350 -15.04 0.17 32.22
N ASN A 351 -15.44 -0.56 33.26
CA ASN A 351 -16.49 -0.11 34.17
C ASN A 351 -16.06 1.01 35.12
N ASP A 352 -14.75 1.28 35.22
CA ASP A 352 -14.21 2.14 36.29
C ASP A 352 -14.21 3.63 35.94
N LYS A 353 -14.49 3.99 34.66
CA LYS A 353 -14.50 5.40 34.23
C LYS A 353 -15.71 5.73 33.34
N PRO A 354 -16.74 6.36 33.94
CA PRO A 354 -17.97 6.74 33.23
C PRO A 354 -17.78 7.65 32.02
N GLU A 355 -16.76 8.50 32.01
CA GLU A 355 -16.45 9.43 30.94
C GLU A 355 -16.07 8.73 29.62
N TRP A 356 -15.65 7.48 29.68
CA TRP A 356 -15.29 6.70 28.48
C TRP A 356 -16.48 6.02 27.82
N ARG A 357 -17.63 5.98 28.49
CA ARG A 357 -18.85 5.33 27.99
C ARG A 357 -19.49 6.07 26.82
N ASN A 358 -19.28 7.37 26.71
CA ASN A 358 -19.99 8.24 25.78
C ASN A 358 -19.23 8.54 24.49
N ASN A 359 -17.98 8.11 24.37
CA ASN A 359 -17.14 8.42 23.21
C ASN A 359 -16.61 7.17 22.52
N ILE A 360 -17.53 6.33 22.01
CA ILE A 360 -17.21 5.05 21.39
C ILE A 360 -16.42 5.22 20.09
N GLY A 361 -16.71 6.25 19.30
CA GLY A 361 -16.03 6.51 18.04
C GLY A 361 -14.62 7.09 18.14
N GLY A 362 -14.27 7.70 19.27
CA GLY A 362 -13.00 8.39 19.47
C GLY A 362 -12.19 7.98 20.69
N ASN A 363 -12.73 7.08 21.52
CA ASN A 363 -12.08 6.71 22.77
C ASN A 363 -10.97 5.67 22.57
N PRO A 364 -9.70 6.04 22.78
CA PRO A 364 -8.58 5.11 22.69
C PRO A 364 -8.77 3.83 23.50
N MET A 365 -9.38 3.95 24.66
CA MET A 365 -9.54 2.82 25.58
C MET A 365 -10.60 1.81 25.16
N ALA A 366 -11.64 2.24 24.44
CA ALA A 366 -12.62 1.31 23.88
C ALA A 366 -11.96 0.38 22.86
N CYS A 367 -10.99 0.90 22.11
CA CYS A 367 -10.26 0.13 21.12
C CYS A 367 -9.09 -0.66 21.71
N ALA A 368 -8.44 -0.15 22.77
CA ALA A 368 -7.45 -0.92 23.51
C ALA A 368 -8.05 -2.18 24.13
N LYS A 369 -9.29 -2.10 24.54
CA LYS A 369 -10.04 -3.25 25.04
C LYS A 369 -10.57 -4.19 23.97
N GLY A 370 -10.47 -3.82 22.70
CA GLY A 370 -10.70 -4.70 21.58
C GLY A 370 -9.73 -5.88 21.49
N TRP A 371 -8.69 -5.93 22.28
CA TRP A 371 -7.81 -7.08 22.35
C TRP A 371 -8.32 -8.15 23.30
N VAL A 372 -9.17 -7.74 24.21
CA VAL A 372 -9.72 -8.59 25.23
C VAL A 372 -11.23 -8.49 25.15
N PRO A 373 -11.92 -9.63 25.19
CA PRO A 373 -13.36 -9.64 25.21
C PRO A 373 -13.87 -8.70 26.31
N PHE A 374 -14.80 -7.90 25.94
CA PHE A 374 -15.31 -6.81 26.75
C PHE A 374 -16.82 -6.94 26.85
N ARG A 375 -17.41 -6.67 28.03
CA ARG A 375 -18.88 -6.77 28.19
C ARG A 375 -19.61 -5.78 27.30
N PRO A 376 -20.54 -6.25 26.45
CA PRO A 376 -21.22 -5.41 25.52
C PRO A 376 -22.05 -4.37 26.26
N LYS A 377 -22.06 -3.17 25.67
CA LYS A 377 -23.14 -2.24 25.92
C LYS A 377 -24.40 -2.87 25.32
N ALA A 378 -25.51 -2.83 26.05
CA ALA A 378 -26.79 -3.15 25.46
C ALA A 378 -26.97 -2.29 24.19
N ASP A 379 -27.46 -2.90 23.09
CA ASP A 379 -27.87 -2.14 21.93
C ASP A 379 -28.95 -1.12 22.31
N SER A 380 -29.32 -0.24 21.40
CA SER A 380 -30.38 0.75 21.62
C SER A 380 -31.74 0.12 21.97
N GLY A 381 -31.90 -1.20 21.84
CA GLY A 381 -33.05 -2.00 22.22
C GLY A 381 -32.87 -2.75 23.54
N GLY A 382 -31.78 -2.58 24.25
CA GLY A 382 -31.52 -3.25 25.53
C GLY A 382 -30.96 -4.67 25.42
N ASN A 383 -30.67 -5.16 24.19
CA ASN A 383 -30.12 -6.51 23.98
C ASN A 383 -28.60 -6.48 24.13
N PHE A 384 -28.09 -7.45 24.84
CA PHE A 384 -26.64 -7.65 24.93
C PHE A 384 -26.12 -8.29 23.65
N VAL A 385 -24.93 -7.83 23.22
CA VAL A 385 -24.22 -8.46 22.12
C VAL A 385 -23.58 -9.76 22.65
N ASP A 386 -23.87 -10.87 22.01
CA ASP A 386 -23.38 -12.20 22.39
C ASP A 386 -22.40 -12.69 21.31
N LEU A 387 -21.11 -12.39 21.50
CA LEU A 387 -20.06 -12.87 20.63
C LEU A 387 -19.08 -13.76 21.40
N ASP A 388 -19.11 -15.04 21.07
CA ASP A 388 -18.05 -16.00 21.44
C ASP A 388 -17.03 -16.08 20.29
N MET A 389 -15.91 -15.40 20.45
CA MET A 389 -14.86 -15.34 19.42
C MET A 389 -14.22 -16.71 19.16
N PRO A 390 -13.82 -17.50 20.16
CA PRO A 390 -13.33 -18.87 19.95
C PRO A 390 -14.33 -19.76 19.20
N GLU A 391 -15.62 -19.70 19.53
CA GLU A 391 -16.65 -20.43 18.82
C GLU A 391 -16.79 -20.01 17.36
N LEU A 392 -16.80 -18.69 17.10
CA LEU A 392 -16.88 -18.16 15.75
C LEU A 392 -15.65 -18.58 14.90
N VAL A 393 -14.46 -18.49 15.47
CA VAL A 393 -13.21 -18.88 14.79
C VAL A 393 -13.21 -20.36 14.47
N ALA A 394 -13.59 -21.20 15.42
CA ALA A 394 -13.69 -22.65 15.21
C ALA A 394 -14.70 -22.99 14.10
N TYR A 395 -15.87 -22.35 14.12
CA TYR A 395 -16.88 -22.50 13.07
C TYR A 395 -16.35 -22.08 11.69
N ALA A 396 -15.83 -20.89 11.55
CA ALA A 396 -15.33 -20.36 10.29
C ALA A 396 -14.18 -21.20 9.70
N ASN A 397 -13.33 -21.75 10.55
CA ASN A 397 -12.27 -22.68 10.15
C ASN A 397 -12.78 -24.07 9.71
N SER A 398 -14.00 -24.47 10.13
CA SER A 398 -14.61 -25.73 9.73
C SER A 398 -15.28 -25.68 8.35
N LEU A 399 -15.51 -24.50 7.80
CA LEU A 399 -16.14 -24.31 6.49
C LEU A 399 -15.22 -24.77 5.34
N ASN A 400 -15.81 -25.08 4.20
CA ASN A 400 -15.09 -25.45 2.98
C ASN A 400 -15.60 -24.67 1.75
N PRO A 401 -14.83 -23.69 1.25
CA PRO A 401 -13.53 -23.24 1.76
C PRO A 401 -13.60 -22.57 3.14
N LYS A 402 -12.55 -22.75 3.95
CA LYS A 402 -12.47 -22.14 5.28
C LYS A 402 -12.36 -20.61 5.20
N VAL A 403 -12.96 -19.91 6.14
CA VAL A 403 -12.93 -18.45 6.27
C VAL A 403 -12.09 -18.05 7.47
N GLY A 404 -11.09 -17.17 7.26
CA GLY A 404 -10.27 -16.62 8.31
C GLY A 404 -10.96 -15.44 9.00
N ILE A 405 -10.96 -15.40 10.32
CA ILE A 405 -11.50 -14.27 11.08
C ILE A 405 -10.38 -13.25 11.32
N CYS A 406 -10.62 -12.00 10.91
CA CYS A 406 -9.78 -10.84 11.22
C CYS A 406 -10.54 -9.89 12.14
N VAL A 407 -9.84 -9.25 13.07
CA VAL A 407 -10.46 -8.33 14.03
C VAL A 407 -9.82 -6.94 13.96
N TYR A 408 -10.65 -5.92 14.18
CA TYR A 408 -10.18 -4.56 14.29
C TYR A 408 -9.44 -4.33 15.63
N VAL A 409 -8.33 -3.59 15.56
CA VAL A 409 -7.60 -3.11 16.73
C VAL A 409 -7.15 -1.67 16.50
N ARG A 410 -7.22 -0.83 17.52
CA ARG A 410 -6.73 0.54 17.38
C ARG A 410 -5.21 0.61 17.53
N GLY A 411 -4.49 0.72 16.42
CA GLY A 411 -3.03 0.71 16.39
C GLY A 411 -2.37 1.83 17.22
N ALA A 412 -2.98 3.02 17.27
CA ALA A 412 -2.52 4.10 18.14
C ALA A 412 -2.51 3.71 19.62
N VAL A 413 -3.51 2.96 20.05
CA VAL A 413 -3.68 2.55 21.44
C VAL A 413 -2.69 1.46 21.84
N LEU A 414 -2.45 0.50 20.98
CA LEU A 414 -1.40 -0.51 21.22
C LEU A 414 -0.06 0.17 21.51
N ARG A 415 0.26 1.23 20.77
CA ARG A 415 1.46 2.02 20.95
C ARG A 415 1.49 2.82 22.26
N GLU A 416 0.38 3.50 22.57
CA GLU A 416 0.34 4.50 23.65
C GLU A 416 0.22 3.89 25.05
N PHE A 417 -0.46 2.77 25.16
CA PHE A 417 -0.81 2.18 26.47
C PHE A 417 -0.01 0.94 26.86
N GLY A 418 0.76 0.37 25.98
CA GLY A 418 1.57 -0.80 26.33
C GLY A 418 2.83 -0.94 25.48
N GLY A 419 2.95 -0.16 24.41
CA GLY A 419 4.10 -0.23 23.52
C GLY A 419 4.35 -1.63 22.97
N GLU A 420 5.62 -2.01 22.89
CA GLU A 420 6.04 -3.29 22.32
C GLU A 420 5.49 -4.50 23.07
N HIS A 421 5.43 -4.45 24.41
CA HIS A 421 4.91 -5.55 25.21
C HIS A 421 3.43 -5.80 24.98
N ALA A 422 2.63 -4.77 24.85
CA ALA A 422 1.21 -4.93 24.60
C ALA A 422 0.93 -5.54 23.20
N ILE A 423 1.71 -5.16 22.20
CA ILE A 423 1.59 -5.74 20.85
C ILE A 423 1.87 -7.25 20.92
N GLU A 424 2.95 -7.65 21.61
CA GLU A 424 3.32 -9.05 21.76
C GLU A 424 2.21 -9.87 22.44
N ASP A 425 1.76 -9.41 23.61
CA ASP A 425 0.76 -10.12 24.40
C ASP A 425 -0.59 -10.25 23.68
N VAL A 426 -0.99 -9.20 22.95
CA VAL A 426 -2.23 -9.19 22.17
C VAL A 426 -2.15 -10.17 21.01
N PHE A 427 -1.06 -10.15 20.25
CA PHE A 427 -0.94 -11.01 19.08
C PHE A 427 -0.75 -12.47 19.47
N ALA A 428 -0.03 -12.78 20.56
CA ALA A 428 0.03 -14.13 21.14
C ALA A 428 -1.37 -14.65 21.50
N ARG A 429 -2.23 -13.80 22.05
CA ARG A 429 -3.62 -14.16 22.34
C ARG A 429 -4.44 -14.42 21.08
N TYR A 430 -4.30 -13.58 20.06
CA TYR A 430 -5.01 -13.74 18.80
C TYR A 430 -4.58 -15.02 18.07
N GLU A 431 -3.29 -15.34 18.10
CA GLU A 431 -2.77 -16.64 17.62
C GLU A 431 -3.42 -17.82 18.39
N LYS A 432 -3.46 -17.73 19.73
CA LYS A 432 -4.10 -18.76 20.57
C LYS A 432 -5.59 -18.95 20.25
N TRP A 433 -6.31 -17.90 19.88
CA TRP A 433 -7.70 -17.98 19.43
C TRP A 433 -7.85 -18.53 18.01
N GLY A 434 -6.75 -18.59 17.24
CA GLY A 434 -6.76 -19.00 15.84
C GLY A 434 -7.26 -17.93 14.89
N LEU A 435 -7.17 -16.65 15.27
CA LEU A 435 -7.48 -15.54 14.36
C LEU A 435 -6.53 -15.56 13.16
N ALA A 436 -7.04 -15.17 12.00
CA ALA A 436 -6.26 -15.08 10.78
C ALA A 436 -5.51 -13.74 10.64
N GLY A 437 -5.98 -12.68 11.29
CA GLY A 437 -5.35 -11.39 11.18
C GLY A 437 -6.01 -10.25 11.94
N VAL A 438 -5.44 -9.07 11.74
CA VAL A 438 -5.86 -7.82 12.38
C VAL A 438 -6.01 -6.69 11.37
N LYS A 439 -6.97 -5.81 11.62
CA LYS A 439 -7.08 -4.49 11.01
C LYS A 439 -6.66 -3.45 12.04
N ALA A 440 -5.50 -2.84 11.87
CA ALA A 440 -4.99 -1.79 12.74
C ALA A 440 -5.51 -0.43 12.28
N GLY A 441 -6.51 0.11 12.95
CA GLY A 441 -7.08 1.42 12.66
C GLY A 441 -6.51 2.55 13.51
N PHE A 442 -6.78 3.81 13.14
CA PHE A 442 -6.27 5.03 13.76
C PHE A 442 -4.75 5.05 13.92
N VAL A 443 -4.05 4.53 12.91
CA VAL A 443 -2.60 4.62 12.87
C VAL A 443 -2.21 6.04 12.47
N PRO A 444 -1.45 6.77 13.33
CA PRO A 444 -1.15 8.17 13.08
C PRO A 444 -0.16 8.37 11.94
N PRO A 445 -0.08 9.60 11.40
CA PRO A 445 0.86 9.92 10.34
C PRO A 445 2.31 9.70 10.73
N SER A 446 3.10 9.47 9.77
CA SER A 446 4.39 8.81 9.69
C SER A 446 5.58 9.64 10.17
N SER A 447 5.69 9.97 11.47
CA SER A 447 6.96 10.34 12.09
C SER A 447 7.90 9.12 12.13
N GLN A 448 9.22 9.35 12.28
CA GLN A 448 10.18 8.25 12.44
C GLN A 448 9.79 7.25 13.55
N TYR A 449 9.28 7.76 14.68
CA TYR A 449 8.80 6.91 15.77
C TYR A 449 7.63 6.03 15.33
N ASN A 450 6.65 6.63 14.65
CA ASN A 450 5.49 5.88 14.17
C ASN A 450 5.87 4.83 13.13
N GLU A 451 6.77 5.14 12.18
CA GLU A 451 7.27 4.18 11.20
C GLU A 451 7.97 2.99 11.86
N ARG A 452 8.80 3.23 12.88
CA ARG A 452 9.42 2.15 13.67
C ARG A 452 8.38 1.27 14.35
N MET A 453 7.35 1.88 14.97
CA MET A 453 6.29 1.15 15.66
C MET A 453 5.40 0.35 14.68
N ILE A 454 5.14 0.90 13.50
CA ILE A 454 4.41 0.20 12.44
C ILE A 454 5.22 -1.02 11.96
N ALA A 455 6.50 -0.83 11.65
CA ALA A 455 7.37 -1.93 11.24
C ALA A 455 7.48 -3.02 12.33
N TYR A 456 7.57 -2.61 13.59
CA TYR A 456 7.55 -3.53 14.74
C TYR A 456 6.23 -4.31 14.80
N MET A 457 5.09 -3.62 14.72
CA MET A 457 3.75 -4.23 14.78
C MET A 457 3.54 -5.23 13.63
N VAL A 458 3.93 -4.86 12.40
CA VAL A 458 3.83 -5.74 11.22
C VAL A 458 4.70 -6.98 11.39
N ARG A 459 5.94 -6.81 11.88
CA ARG A 459 6.85 -7.92 12.16
C ARG A 459 6.28 -8.86 13.23
N LYS A 460 5.76 -8.31 14.34
CA LYS A 460 5.15 -9.11 15.41
C LYS A 460 3.90 -9.84 14.94
N ALA A 461 3.08 -9.22 14.11
CA ALA A 461 1.96 -9.92 13.47
C ALA A 461 2.45 -11.12 12.64
N ALA A 462 3.57 -10.99 11.91
CA ALA A 462 4.15 -12.11 11.17
C ALA A 462 4.67 -13.23 12.08
N GLU A 463 5.30 -12.91 13.19
CA GLU A 463 5.79 -13.87 14.18
C GLU A 463 4.63 -14.71 14.76
N HIS A 464 3.45 -14.11 14.92
CA HIS A 464 2.21 -14.76 15.38
C HIS A 464 1.30 -15.25 14.23
N LYS A 465 1.80 -15.33 13.00
CA LYS A 465 1.04 -15.79 11.82
C LYS A 465 -0.27 -15.04 11.56
N LEU A 466 -0.27 -13.74 11.83
CA LEU A 466 -1.38 -12.85 11.59
C LEU A 466 -1.13 -11.99 10.35
N ILE A 467 -2.06 -11.99 9.39
CA ILE A 467 -2.06 -10.94 8.36
C ILE A 467 -2.47 -9.61 9.01
N ILE A 468 -1.99 -8.50 8.45
CA ILE A 468 -2.30 -7.18 8.98
C ILE A 468 -2.72 -6.23 7.85
N VAL A 469 -3.77 -5.46 8.13
CA VAL A 469 -4.23 -4.33 7.33
C VAL A 469 -4.06 -3.07 8.18
N ILE A 470 -3.51 -2.00 7.62
CA ILE A 470 -3.33 -0.72 8.33
C ILE A 470 -4.30 0.30 7.75
N HIS A 471 -5.08 0.95 8.61
CA HIS A 471 -6.06 1.97 8.22
C HIS A 471 -5.69 3.37 8.68
N ASP A 472 -6.39 4.36 8.14
CA ASP A 472 -6.31 5.80 8.35
C ASP A 472 -5.07 6.44 7.70
N ALA A 473 -4.27 7.19 8.48
CA ALA A 473 -3.30 8.16 7.98
C ALA A 473 -1.96 7.59 7.46
N TYR A 474 -1.79 6.29 7.46
CA TYR A 474 -0.56 5.67 7.01
C TYR A 474 -0.54 5.45 5.50
N TYR A 475 0.56 5.84 4.85
CA TYR A 475 0.85 5.57 3.44
C TYR A 475 1.94 4.50 3.34
N PRO A 476 1.83 3.51 2.44
CA PRO A 476 2.85 2.45 2.30
C PRO A 476 4.15 2.99 1.71
N SER A 477 5.24 2.27 1.98
CA SER A 477 6.59 2.54 1.45
C SER A 477 7.31 1.28 0.99
N GLY A 478 6.54 0.24 0.64
CA GLY A 478 7.07 -1.04 0.16
C GLY A 478 7.40 -2.05 1.27
N LEU A 479 7.04 -1.79 2.52
CA LEU A 479 7.28 -2.69 3.66
C LEU A 479 6.72 -4.12 3.44
N ALA A 480 5.70 -4.26 2.61
CA ALA A 480 5.09 -5.54 2.25
C ALA A 480 6.06 -6.50 1.53
N ARG A 481 7.14 -6.02 0.89
CA ARG A 481 8.20 -6.89 0.37
C ARG A 481 8.92 -7.63 1.49
N THR A 482 9.25 -6.91 2.57
CA THR A 482 9.96 -7.48 3.73
C THR A 482 9.02 -8.32 4.60
N TYR A 483 7.78 -7.86 4.75
CA TYR A 483 6.76 -8.52 5.57
C TYR A 483 5.46 -8.68 4.77
N PRO A 484 5.32 -9.74 3.97
CA PRO A 484 4.17 -9.95 3.08
C PRO A 484 2.85 -10.23 3.82
N ASN A 485 2.87 -10.38 5.14
CA ASN A 485 1.67 -10.37 5.97
C ASN A 485 1.02 -8.99 6.10
N LEU A 486 1.70 -7.89 5.73
CA LEU A 486 1.09 -6.58 5.49
C LEU A 486 0.36 -6.62 4.14
N VAL A 487 -0.87 -7.04 4.15
CA VAL A 487 -1.63 -7.35 2.93
C VAL A 487 -2.38 -6.16 2.34
N ASN A 488 -2.60 -5.11 3.13
CA ASN A 488 -3.22 -3.88 2.64
C ASN A 488 -2.97 -2.67 3.56
N VAL A 489 -3.15 -1.47 3.00
CA VAL A 489 -3.00 -0.19 3.71
C VAL A 489 -4.05 0.78 3.17
N GLU A 490 -4.80 1.49 4.01
CA GLU A 490 -5.76 2.49 3.52
C GLU A 490 -5.06 3.70 2.90
N GLY A 491 -4.79 4.75 3.67
CA GLY A 491 -4.12 5.97 3.21
C GLY A 491 -4.78 6.62 1.98
N VAL A 492 -6.10 6.55 1.88
CA VAL A 492 -6.91 7.03 0.77
C VAL A 492 -8.30 7.41 1.28
N ALA A 493 -8.95 8.40 0.68
CA ALA A 493 -10.38 8.61 0.88
C ALA A 493 -11.15 7.50 0.16
N GLY A 494 -11.45 6.43 0.88
CA GLY A 494 -12.25 5.31 0.39
C GLY A 494 -13.76 5.59 0.47
N GLU A 495 -14.57 4.58 0.26
CA GLU A 495 -16.04 4.73 0.26
C GLU A 495 -16.63 5.11 1.62
N GLU A 496 -15.91 4.83 2.72
CA GLU A 496 -16.26 5.36 4.04
C GLU A 496 -16.24 6.89 4.12
N ALA A 497 -15.33 7.52 3.38
CA ALA A 497 -15.16 8.96 3.38
C ALA A 497 -16.28 9.70 2.64
N GLU A 498 -17.06 9.03 1.80
CA GLU A 498 -18.21 9.64 1.10
C GLU A 498 -19.23 10.26 2.05
N HIS A 499 -19.37 9.72 3.27
CA HIS A 499 -20.24 10.27 4.30
C HIS A 499 -19.67 11.51 5.00
N SER A 500 -18.36 11.70 4.98
CA SER A 500 -17.66 12.79 5.68
C SER A 500 -17.19 13.91 4.76
N ILE A 501 -17.07 13.68 3.47
CA ILE A 501 -16.51 14.61 2.45
C ILE A 501 -17.60 15.08 1.47
N GLU A 502 -18.88 15.14 1.88
CA GLU A 502 -19.99 15.68 1.09
C GLU A 502 -20.08 15.16 -0.37
N GLY A 503 -19.92 13.85 -0.56
CA GLY A 503 -20.09 13.19 -1.87
C GLY A 503 -18.98 13.52 -2.88
N LYS A 504 -17.77 13.83 -2.44
CA LYS A 504 -16.64 14.21 -3.29
C LYS A 504 -15.82 13.04 -3.82
N THR A 505 -15.94 11.85 -3.29
CA THR A 505 -15.36 10.65 -3.90
C THR A 505 -16.18 10.26 -5.12
N LYS A 506 -16.01 11.00 -6.19
CA LYS A 506 -16.65 10.77 -7.49
C LYS A 506 -15.76 9.87 -8.34
N GLY A 507 -16.29 9.31 -9.38
CA GLY A 507 -15.57 8.44 -10.31
C GLY A 507 -14.23 8.99 -10.80
N LEU A 508 -14.05 10.32 -10.87
CA LEU A 508 -12.74 10.93 -11.15
C LEU A 508 -11.67 10.52 -10.14
N HIS A 509 -11.97 10.56 -8.83
CA HIS A 509 -11.05 10.11 -7.80
C HIS A 509 -10.72 8.62 -7.98
N ASP A 510 -11.75 7.80 -8.23
CA ASP A 510 -11.60 6.35 -8.37
C ASP A 510 -10.67 5.98 -9.54
N VAL A 511 -10.84 6.62 -10.71
CA VAL A 511 -10.00 6.33 -11.89
C VAL A 511 -8.59 6.91 -11.80
N MET A 512 -8.35 7.86 -10.91
CA MET A 512 -7.03 8.44 -10.67
C MET A 512 -6.18 7.63 -9.68
N LEU A 513 -6.82 6.90 -8.76
CA LEU A 513 -6.11 6.19 -7.68
C LEU A 513 -5.03 5.22 -8.16
N PRO A 514 -5.19 4.42 -9.23
CA PRO A 514 -4.12 3.57 -9.73
C PRO A 514 -2.84 4.33 -10.09
N PHE A 515 -2.99 5.57 -10.60
CA PHE A 515 -1.89 6.41 -11.11
C PHE A 515 -1.39 7.45 -10.08
N THR A 516 -1.88 7.37 -8.87
CA THR A 516 -1.52 8.20 -7.73
C THR A 516 -1.25 7.30 -6.52
N ARG A 517 -2.18 7.17 -5.58
CA ARG A 517 -2.03 6.37 -4.36
C ARG A 517 -1.58 4.93 -4.63
N GLY A 518 -2.06 4.31 -5.69
CA GLY A 518 -1.73 2.94 -6.10
C GLY A 518 -0.28 2.73 -6.50
N LEU A 519 0.47 3.80 -6.81
CA LEU A 519 1.90 3.73 -7.12
C LEU A 519 2.78 3.47 -5.90
N MET A 520 2.27 3.76 -4.71
CA MET A 520 2.98 3.52 -3.45
C MET A 520 2.85 2.07 -2.94
N GLY A 521 1.87 1.35 -3.46
CA GLY A 521 1.53 -0.02 -3.05
C GLY A 521 0.03 -0.23 -2.88
N PRO A 522 -0.39 -1.37 -2.29
CA PRO A 522 -1.78 -1.73 -2.15
C PRO A 522 -2.56 -0.70 -1.32
N PHE A 523 -3.86 -0.56 -1.61
CA PHE A 523 -4.75 0.28 -0.81
C PHE A 523 -6.11 -0.34 -0.58
N ASP A 524 -6.65 -0.11 0.61
CA ASP A 524 -7.96 -0.57 1.03
C ASP A 524 -9.00 0.53 0.84
N TYR A 525 -9.63 0.52 -0.32
CA TYR A 525 -10.67 1.49 -0.66
C TYR A 525 -11.98 1.24 0.09
N THR A 526 -12.17 0.03 0.63
CA THR A 526 -13.40 -0.41 1.31
C THR A 526 -14.67 -0.19 0.47
N PRO A 527 -14.75 -0.71 -0.77
CA PRO A 527 -15.92 -0.49 -1.63
C PRO A 527 -17.20 -1.03 -1.00
N GLU A 528 -18.25 -0.22 -1.03
CA GLU A 528 -19.62 -0.62 -0.64
C GLU A 528 -20.38 -1.06 -1.88
N ILE A 529 -20.49 -2.36 -2.08
CA ILE A 529 -21.16 -2.92 -3.26
C ILE A 529 -22.67 -2.74 -3.13
N TYR A 530 -23.34 -2.45 -4.26
CA TYR A 530 -24.76 -2.09 -4.39
C TYR A 530 -25.15 -0.73 -3.81
N LYS A 531 -24.20 0.19 -3.70
CA LYS A 531 -24.50 1.59 -3.39
C LYS A 531 -25.09 2.31 -4.61
N LYS A 532 -26.06 3.21 -4.41
CA LYS A 532 -26.86 3.80 -5.51
C LYS A 532 -26.13 4.83 -6.38
N ASN A 533 -24.98 5.32 -5.99
CA ASN A 533 -24.27 6.39 -6.68
C ASN A 533 -23.28 5.92 -7.76
N LYS A 534 -23.10 4.61 -7.89
CA LYS A 534 -22.23 3.94 -8.87
C LYS A 534 -22.95 2.73 -9.45
N THR A 535 -22.59 2.32 -10.66
CA THR A 535 -23.12 1.07 -11.21
C THR A 535 -22.51 -0.14 -10.49
N HIS A 536 -23.19 -1.28 -10.54
CA HIS A 536 -22.67 -2.54 -9.98
C HIS A 536 -21.35 -2.94 -10.66
N CYS A 537 -21.23 -2.69 -11.99
CA CYS A 537 -20.00 -2.94 -12.73
C CYS A 537 -18.85 -2.09 -12.21
N HIS A 538 -19.05 -0.79 -11.90
CA HIS A 538 -18.02 0.07 -11.33
C HIS A 538 -17.53 -0.45 -9.98
N GLN A 539 -18.45 -0.77 -9.09
CA GLN A 539 -18.13 -1.24 -7.73
C GLN A 539 -17.37 -2.58 -7.77
N MET A 540 -17.80 -3.52 -8.61
CA MET A 540 -17.08 -4.78 -8.83
C MET A 540 -15.73 -4.56 -9.54
N ALA A 541 -15.63 -3.58 -10.44
CA ALA A 541 -14.38 -3.27 -11.12
C ALA A 541 -13.28 -2.77 -10.18
N MET A 542 -13.63 -2.09 -9.08
CA MET A 542 -12.67 -1.70 -8.05
C MET A 542 -11.86 -2.90 -7.53
N LEU A 543 -12.49 -4.08 -7.41
CA LEU A 543 -11.83 -5.30 -6.94
C LEU A 543 -10.77 -5.79 -7.93
N GLY A 544 -11.01 -5.59 -9.22
CA GLY A 544 -10.09 -6.00 -10.30
C GLY A 544 -9.04 -4.94 -10.65
N VAL A 545 -9.35 -3.66 -10.46
CA VAL A 545 -8.43 -2.55 -10.79
C VAL A 545 -7.44 -2.29 -9.68
N TYR A 546 -7.89 -2.28 -8.42
CA TYR A 546 -7.05 -1.97 -7.28
C TYR A 546 -6.14 -3.15 -6.91
N HIS A 547 -5.03 -2.84 -6.27
CA HIS A 547 -4.02 -3.80 -5.89
C HIS A 547 -4.11 -4.12 -4.40
N GLY A 548 -3.89 -5.39 -4.03
CA GLY A 548 -3.87 -5.85 -2.64
C GLY A 548 -5.10 -6.68 -2.24
N ARG A 549 -5.21 -6.97 -0.96
CA ARG A 549 -6.43 -7.54 -0.38
C ARG A 549 -7.54 -6.50 -0.46
N VAL A 550 -8.70 -6.90 -0.90
CA VAL A 550 -9.85 -6.00 -0.96
C VAL A 550 -10.79 -6.29 0.20
N SER A 551 -10.98 -5.31 1.09
CA SER A 551 -12.03 -5.35 2.11
C SER A 551 -13.32 -4.80 1.53
N ILE A 552 -14.32 -5.67 1.37
CA ILE A 552 -15.61 -5.30 0.80
C ILE A 552 -16.53 -4.93 1.95
N ARG A 553 -17.03 -3.71 1.94
CA ARG A 553 -18.15 -3.29 2.78
C ARG A 553 -19.43 -3.42 1.98
N GLY A 554 -20.44 -4.03 2.50
CA GLY A 554 -21.64 -4.08 1.73
C GLY A 554 -22.84 -4.63 2.44
N GLY A 555 -23.98 -4.16 1.98
CA GLY A 555 -25.27 -4.51 2.48
C GLY A 555 -25.57 -6.00 2.32
N MET A 556 -25.27 -6.78 3.36
CA MET A 556 -25.63 -8.19 3.46
C MET A 556 -27.09 -8.51 3.14
N ARG A 557 -27.98 -7.54 3.32
CA ARG A 557 -29.40 -7.71 2.95
C ARG A 557 -29.59 -7.94 1.46
N GLN A 558 -28.68 -7.43 0.62
CA GLN A 558 -28.72 -7.58 -0.84
C GLN A 558 -27.96 -8.82 -1.31
N TRP A 559 -27.10 -9.39 -0.45
CA TRP A 559 -26.27 -10.56 -0.74
C TRP A 559 -26.76 -11.86 -0.09
N SER A 560 -27.82 -11.81 0.71
CA SER A 560 -28.40 -13.00 1.35
C SER A 560 -28.95 -13.99 0.32
N PRO A 561 -28.99 -15.29 0.62
CA PRO A 561 -29.72 -16.27 -0.19
C PRO A 561 -31.15 -15.77 -0.45
N GLY A 562 -31.48 -15.44 -1.70
CA GLY A 562 -32.71 -14.78 -2.10
C GLY A 562 -32.65 -13.25 -2.18
N GLY A 563 -31.49 -12.62 -1.88
CA GLY A 563 -31.19 -11.23 -2.22
C GLY A 563 -30.77 -11.14 -3.69
N GLU A 564 -31.14 -10.04 -4.35
CA GLU A 564 -30.94 -9.82 -5.79
C GLU A 564 -29.49 -9.40 -6.11
N GLY A 565 -28.51 -10.29 -5.86
CA GLY A 565 -27.18 -10.15 -6.45
C GLY A 565 -27.28 -10.41 -7.96
N GLY A 566 -26.75 -9.49 -8.78
CA GLY A 566 -26.76 -9.66 -10.22
C GLY A 566 -25.73 -10.71 -10.69
N ALA A 567 -25.73 -10.96 -12.00
CA ALA A 567 -24.79 -11.89 -12.62
C ALA A 567 -23.30 -11.52 -12.41
N GLU A 568 -23.03 -10.25 -12.10
CA GLU A 568 -21.69 -9.72 -11.84
C GLU A 568 -21.00 -10.31 -10.60
N ILE A 569 -21.75 -10.94 -9.68
CA ILE A 569 -21.17 -11.66 -8.52
C ILE A 569 -20.22 -12.76 -8.98
N GLU A 570 -20.45 -13.37 -10.15
CA GLU A 570 -19.55 -14.36 -10.73
C GLU A 570 -18.10 -13.80 -10.85
N PHE A 571 -17.96 -12.51 -11.13
CA PHE A 571 -16.65 -11.86 -11.16
C PHE A 571 -15.95 -11.89 -9.80
N LEU A 572 -16.67 -11.54 -8.74
CA LEU A 572 -16.17 -11.63 -7.37
C LEU A 572 -15.77 -13.06 -7.01
N ASP A 573 -16.65 -14.04 -7.28
CA ASP A 573 -16.44 -15.44 -6.91
C ASP A 573 -15.19 -16.04 -7.56
N LYS A 574 -14.88 -15.60 -8.79
CA LYS A 574 -13.77 -16.12 -9.60
C LYS A 574 -12.47 -15.31 -9.47
N LEU A 575 -12.53 -14.08 -8.95
CA LEU A 575 -11.36 -13.19 -8.89
C LEU A 575 -10.29 -13.75 -7.94
N PRO A 576 -9.05 -14.04 -8.42
CA PRO A 576 -7.99 -14.56 -7.57
C PRO A 576 -7.26 -13.46 -6.79
N GLY A 577 -6.59 -13.85 -5.70
CA GLY A 577 -5.78 -12.93 -4.87
C GLY A 577 -4.32 -12.76 -5.35
N LEU A 578 -3.84 -13.59 -6.29
CA LEU A 578 -2.52 -13.49 -6.91
C LEU A 578 -2.63 -13.74 -8.40
N PHE A 579 -2.07 -12.82 -9.18
CA PHE A 579 -2.04 -12.89 -10.65
C PHE A 579 -0.63 -13.16 -11.18
N ASP A 580 -0.57 -13.56 -12.44
CA ASP A 580 0.69 -13.87 -13.11
C ASP A 580 1.18 -12.71 -13.98
N GLU A 581 0.24 -11.90 -14.48
CA GLU A 581 0.51 -10.81 -15.43
C GLU A 581 -0.58 -9.74 -15.35
N MET A 582 -0.23 -8.52 -15.73
CA MET A 582 -1.14 -7.37 -15.76
C MET A 582 -0.90 -6.55 -17.04
N LYS A 583 -2.00 -6.04 -17.63
CA LYS A 583 -2.00 -5.01 -18.68
C LYS A 583 -2.93 -3.89 -18.30
N VAL A 584 -2.53 -2.66 -18.59
CA VAL A 584 -3.29 -1.46 -18.23
C VAL A 584 -3.66 -0.68 -19.49
N PHE A 585 -4.91 -0.26 -19.57
CA PHE A 585 -5.44 0.61 -20.63
C PHE A 585 -6.13 1.77 -19.97
N THR A 586 -5.76 3.00 -20.34
CA THR A 586 -6.29 4.17 -19.64
C THR A 586 -6.23 5.45 -20.48
N ARG A 587 -7.13 6.35 -20.17
CA ARG A 587 -6.98 7.77 -20.37
C ARG A 587 -7.09 8.40 -18.98
N LEU A 588 -5.96 8.85 -18.45
CA LEU A 588 -5.86 9.33 -17.08
C LEU A 588 -6.90 10.43 -16.78
N GLY A 589 -7.66 10.25 -15.70
CA GLY A 589 -8.74 11.13 -15.31
C GLY A 589 -10.08 10.89 -16.04
N GLU A 590 -10.14 9.96 -17.00
CA GLU A 590 -11.38 9.62 -17.70
C GLU A 590 -11.83 8.17 -17.45
N TYR A 591 -10.95 7.23 -17.68
CA TYR A 591 -11.22 5.80 -17.43
C TYR A 591 -9.94 5.00 -17.18
N VAL A 592 -10.09 3.87 -16.54
CA VAL A 592 -9.06 2.85 -16.39
C VAL A 592 -9.65 1.47 -16.66
N ALA A 593 -8.91 0.64 -17.40
CA ALA A 593 -9.17 -0.78 -17.58
C ALA A 593 -7.91 -1.57 -17.24
N VAL A 594 -8.04 -2.60 -16.43
CA VAL A 594 -6.94 -3.48 -16.03
C VAL A 594 -7.31 -4.90 -16.39
N ALA A 595 -6.48 -5.55 -17.20
CA ALA A 595 -6.56 -6.98 -17.52
C ALA A 595 -5.50 -7.73 -16.71
N ARG A 596 -5.91 -8.76 -15.95
CA ARG A 596 -5.02 -9.57 -15.12
C ARG A 596 -5.16 -11.04 -15.45
N ARG A 597 -4.04 -11.74 -15.61
CA ARG A 597 -4.02 -13.16 -15.93
C ARG A 597 -3.76 -14.02 -14.71
N LYS A 598 -4.49 -15.13 -14.62
CA LYS A 598 -4.17 -16.23 -13.71
C LYS A 598 -4.26 -17.55 -14.47
N GLY A 599 -3.12 -18.24 -14.60
CA GLY A 599 -3.05 -19.43 -15.44
C GLY A 599 -3.40 -19.11 -16.90
N ASN A 600 -4.45 -19.73 -17.39
CA ASN A 600 -4.97 -19.51 -18.75
C ASN A 600 -6.10 -18.48 -18.82
N ASN A 601 -6.60 -17.99 -17.70
CA ASN A 601 -7.76 -17.11 -17.64
C ASN A 601 -7.35 -15.66 -17.43
N TRP A 602 -8.14 -14.74 -17.98
CA TRP A 602 -7.99 -13.30 -17.79
C TRP A 602 -9.23 -12.70 -17.13
N TYR A 603 -8.99 -11.73 -16.28
CA TYR A 603 -9.99 -10.95 -15.56
C TYR A 603 -9.80 -9.49 -15.93
N VAL A 604 -10.78 -8.90 -16.61
CA VAL A 604 -10.73 -7.50 -17.04
C VAL A 604 -11.74 -6.70 -16.25
N ALA A 605 -11.29 -5.59 -15.68
CA ALA A 605 -12.11 -4.68 -14.90
C ALA A 605 -11.89 -3.25 -15.39
N SER A 606 -12.98 -2.54 -15.71
CA SER A 606 -12.92 -1.18 -16.22
C SER A 606 -13.85 -0.25 -15.43
N MET A 607 -13.39 0.99 -15.18
CA MET A 607 -14.14 2.03 -14.48
C MET A 607 -14.05 3.36 -15.23
N SER A 608 -15.11 4.17 -15.18
CA SER A 608 -15.16 5.53 -15.71
C SER A 608 -15.27 6.59 -14.60
N ASP A 609 -14.93 7.82 -14.95
CA ASP A 609 -15.21 9.00 -14.13
C ASP A 609 -16.73 9.32 -14.08
N SER A 610 -17.09 10.51 -13.64
CA SER A 610 -18.50 10.95 -13.56
C SER A 610 -19.14 11.30 -14.89
N ASN A 611 -18.50 10.99 -16.02
CA ASN A 611 -19.04 11.14 -17.38
C ASN A 611 -19.21 9.78 -18.06
N PRO A 612 -20.13 9.63 -19.01
CA PRO A 612 -20.18 8.43 -19.82
C PRO A 612 -18.90 8.32 -20.65
N ARG A 613 -18.34 7.11 -20.72
CA ARG A 613 -17.09 6.84 -21.45
C ARG A 613 -17.24 5.64 -22.38
N SER A 614 -16.54 5.72 -23.50
CA SER A 614 -16.43 4.57 -24.41
C SER A 614 -14.98 4.39 -24.83
N CYS A 615 -14.56 3.14 -24.95
CA CYS A 615 -13.24 2.78 -25.48
C CYS A 615 -13.31 1.44 -26.20
N ASN A 616 -12.33 1.20 -27.05
CA ASN A 616 -12.13 -0.09 -27.68
C ASN A 616 -10.96 -0.80 -27.02
N LEU A 617 -11.22 -1.96 -26.43
CA LEU A 617 -10.20 -2.76 -25.75
C LEU A 617 -9.68 -3.85 -26.69
N PRO A 618 -8.43 -3.75 -27.18
CA PRO A 618 -7.81 -4.84 -27.93
C PRO A 618 -7.48 -5.99 -26.99
N LEU A 619 -7.72 -7.22 -27.46
CA LEU A 619 -7.39 -8.44 -26.69
C LEU A 619 -6.07 -9.07 -27.18
N ASP A 620 -5.14 -8.27 -27.70
CA ASP A 620 -3.84 -8.68 -28.22
C ASP A 620 -2.91 -9.31 -27.16
N PHE A 621 -3.24 -9.14 -25.90
CA PHE A 621 -2.59 -9.83 -24.78
C PHE A 621 -2.98 -11.31 -24.64
N LEU A 622 -4.03 -11.78 -25.32
CA LEU A 622 -4.39 -13.20 -25.38
C LEU A 622 -3.39 -13.99 -26.24
N ARG A 623 -3.22 -15.26 -25.94
CA ARG A 623 -2.34 -16.13 -26.71
C ARG A 623 -2.83 -16.25 -28.17
N PRO A 624 -1.94 -16.06 -29.17
CA PRO A 624 -2.30 -16.27 -30.56
C PRO A 624 -2.84 -17.68 -30.82
N SER A 625 -3.77 -17.79 -31.74
CA SER A 625 -4.38 -19.07 -32.18
C SER A 625 -5.16 -19.84 -31.11
N VAL A 626 -5.45 -19.22 -29.95
CA VAL A 626 -6.31 -19.78 -28.92
C VAL A 626 -7.68 -19.10 -28.95
N THR A 627 -8.71 -19.91 -28.81
CA THR A 627 -10.09 -19.43 -28.70
C THR A 627 -10.51 -19.42 -27.25
N TYR A 628 -11.13 -18.32 -26.80
CA TYR A 628 -11.60 -18.11 -25.46
C TYR A 628 -13.10 -17.86 -25.42
N SER A 629 -13.73 -18.18 -24.29
CA SER A 629 -15.08 -17.75 -23.94
C SER A 629 -15.01 -16.55 -23.01
N ALA A 630 -15.59 -15.43 -23.39
CA ALA A 630 -15.67 -14.23 -22.57
C ALA A 630 -17.09 -14.07 -22.00
N GLY A 631 -17.22 -14.17 -20.67
CA GLY A 631 -18.36 -13.68 -19.91
C GLY A 631 -18.21 -12.18 -19.69
N ILE A 632 -19.17 -11.39 -20.15
CA ILE A 632 -19.13 -9.93 -20.16
C ILE A 632 -20.25 -9.39 -19.29
N TYR A 633 -19.93 -8.48 -18.39
CA TYR A 633 -20.86 -7.75 -17.56
C TYR A 633 -20.70 -6.26 -17.89
N SER A 634 -21.77 -5.62 -18.31
CA SER A 634 -21.77 -4.24 -18.80
C SER A 634 -22.85 -3.40 -18.17
N ASP A 635 -22.59 -2.11 -18.03
CA ASP A 635 -23.59 -1.15 -17.62
C ASP A 635 -24.81 -1.16 -18.55
N VAL A 636 -25.97 -0.82 -18.01
CA VAL A 636 -27.22 -0.60 -18.74
C VAL A 636 -27.64 0.85 -18.54
N ALA A 637 -27.91 1.54 -19.63
CA ALA A 637 -28.27 2.96 -19.60
C ALA A 637 -29.40 3.27 -18.60
N GLY A 638 -29.12 4.19 -17.67
CA GLY A 638 -30.05 4.64 -16.64
C GLY A 638 -30.33 3.62 -15.54
N LYS A 639 -29.56 2.52 -15.42
CA LYS A 639 -29.70 1.52 -14.38
C LYS A 639 -28.39 1.34 -13.61
N THR A 640 -28.48 0.77 -12.40
CA THR A 640 -27.33 0.36 -11.61
C THR A 640 -26.92 -1.09 -11.87
N GLU A 641 -27.88 -1.94 -12.27
CA GLU A 641 -27.72 -3.36 -12.52
C GLU A 641 -26.94 -3.62 -13.81
N ALA A 642 -26.17 -4.70 -13.82
CA ALA A 642 -25.39 -5.13 -14.98
C ALA A 642 -26.19 -5.98 -15.95
N ALA A 643 -25.96 -5.80 -17.24
CA ALA A 643 -26.30 -6.79 -18.27
C ALA A 643 -25.19 -7.85 -18.35
N HIS A 644 -25.56 -9.09 -18.65
CA HIS A 644 -24.63 -10.19 -18.85
C HIS A 644 -24.79 -10.80 -20.24
N SER A 645 -23.65 -11.02 -20.90
CA SER A 645 -23.58 -11.73 -22.18
C SER A 645 -22.36 -12.63 -22.25
N ARG A 646 -22.34 -13.54 -23.22
CA ARG A 646 -21.17 -14.39 -23.53
C ARG A 646 -20.87 -14.34 -25.00
N GLN A 647 -19.59 -14.29 -25.35
CA GLN A 647 -19.12 -14.37 -26.73
C GLN A 647 -17.78 -15.10 -26.85
N THR A 648 -17.49 -15.59 -28.04
CA THR A 648 -16.20 -16.18 -28.38
C THR A 648 -15.23 -15.06 -28.77
N VAL A 649 -14.00 -15.08 -28.23
CA VAL A 649 -12.96 -14.08 -28.48
C VAL A 649 -11.61 -14.75 -28.78
N SER A 650 -10.70 -13.97 -29.36
CA SER A 650 -9.31 -14.35 -29.64
C SER A 650 -8.38 -13.13 -29.46
N SER A 651 -7.08 -13.33 -29.70
CA SER A 651 -6.08 -12.25 -29.66
C SER A 651 -6.29 -11.16 -30.74
N THR A 652 -7.11 -11.41 -31.75
CA THR A 652 -7.47 -10.42 -32.79
C THR A 652 -8.76 -9.68 -32.51
N SER A 653 -9.47 -10.04 -31.43
CA SER A 653 -10.72 -9.41 -31.05
C SER A 653 -10.48 -8.02 -30.44
N VAL A 654 -11.40 -7.10 -30.73
CA VAL A 654 -11.48 -5.78 -30.09
C VAL A 654 -12.87 -5.66 -29.48
N ILE A 655 -12.94 -5.39 -28.18
CA ILE A 655 -14.21 -5.30 -27.46
C ILE A 655 -14.58 -3.81 -27.28
N PRO A 656 -15.71 -3.38 -27.87
CA PRO A 656 -16.24 -2.05 -27.57
C PRO A 656 -16.79 -2.05 -26.13
N ILE A 657 -16.29 -1.13 -25.32
CA ILE A 657 -16.71 -0.91 -23.93
C ILE A 657 -17.43 0.43 -23.86
N THR A 658 -18.64 0.42 -23.31
CA THR A 658 -19.36 1.64 -22.94
C THR A 658 -19.68 1.58 -21.46
N MET A 659 -19.41 2.68 -20.76
CA MET A 659 -19.61 2.84 -19.33
C MET A 659 -20.47 4.05 -19.06
N GLU A 660 -21.45 3.92 -18.18
CA GLU A 660 -22.27 5.01 -17.68
C GLU A 660 -21.46 6.00 -16.81
N PRO A 661 -21.97 7.16 -16.44
CA PRO A 661 -21.35 8.03 -15.42
C PRO A 661 -21.13 7.25 -14.10
N ASN A 662 -19.89 7.25 -13.57
CA ASN A 662 -19.46 6.37 -12.47
C ASN A 662 -19.80 4.91 -12.77
N GLY A 663 -19.55 4.50 -13.99
CA GLY A 663 -19.88 3.20 -14.53
C GLY A 663 -18.69 2.28 -14.67
N GLY A 664 -18.97 1.05 -15.11
CA GLY A 664 -17.93 0.04 -15.27
C GLY A 664 -18.25 -1.04 -16.30
N HIS A 665 -17.27 -1.90 -16.50
CA HIS A 665 -17.39 -3.06 -17.38
C HIS A 665 -16.45 -4.16 -16.90
N LEU A 666 -16.91 -5.41 -16.91
CA LEU A 666 -16.15 -6.55 -16.43
C LEU A 666 -16.12 -7.65 -17.50
N MET A 667 -15.01 -8.38 -17.55
CA MET A 667 -14.91 -9.61 -18.34
C MET A 667 -14.18 -10.71 -17.58
N ILE A 668 -14.67 -11.94 -17.73
CA ILE A 668 -13.95 -13.17 -17.38
C ILE A 668 -13.70 -13.90 -18.68
N ILE A 669 -12.44 -14.02 -19.07
CA ILE A 669 -12.03 -14.64 -20.34
C ILE A 669 -11.38 -15.99 -20.01
N GLU A 670 -12.06 -17.07 -20.35
CA GLU A 670 -11.67 -18.45 -20.03
C GLU A 670 -11.21 -19.18 -21.28
N ASP A 671 -10.10 -19.93 -21.18
CA ASP A 671 -9.61 -20.78 -22.26
C ASP A 671 -10.63 -21.88 -22.55
N SER A 672 -11.20 -21.88 -23.77
CA SER A 672 -12.27 -22.81 -24.16
C SER A 672 -11.85 -24.30 -24.12
N ASN A 673 -10.55 -24.58 -24.27
CA ASN A 673 -10.03 -25.94 -24.23
C ASN A 673 -9.91 -26.50 -22.79
N HIS A 674 -9.93 -25.64 -21.76
CA HIS A 674 -9.86 -26.03 -20.35
C HIS A 674 -11.17 -25.86 -19.58
N ALA A 675 -12.17 -25.22 -20.16
CA ALA A 675 -13.48 -24.99 -19.53
C ALA A 675 -14.25 -26.30 -19.27
N SER A 676 -14.02 -27.35 -20.07
CA SER A 676 -14.73 -28.63 -19.97
C SER A 676 -14.35 -29.49 -18.76
N THR A 677 -13.14 -29.31 -18.19
CA THR A 677 -12.67 -30.12 -17.07
C THR A 677 -13.11 -29.59 -15.69
N ASN A 678 -13.37 -28.30 -15.59
CA ASN A 678 -13.82 -27.68 -14.32
C ASN A 678 -15.35 -27.77 -14.12
N SER A 679 -16.16 -27.73 -15.19
CA SER A 679 -17.61 -27.86 -15.09
C SER A 679 -18.07 -29.27 -14.67
N ALA A 680 -17.29 -30.31 -15.01
CA ALA A 680 -17.56 -31.69 -14.60
C ALA A 680 -17.28 -31.91 -13.10
N ARG A 681 -16.25 -31.25 -12.53
CA ARG A 681 -15.94 -31.35 -11.10
C ARG A 681 -16.92 -30.57 -10.21
N GLN A 682 -17.45 -29.43 -10.67
CA GLN A 682 -18.45 -28.66 -9.93
C GLN A 682 -19.84 -29.29 -9.96
N ARG A 683 -20.21 -30.04 -11.01
CA ARG A 683 -21.47 -30.80 -11.07
C ARG A 683 -21.45 -32.07 -10.22
N ALA A 684 -20.29 -32.71 -10.08
CA ALA A 684 -20.16 -33.90 -9.22
C ALA A 684 -20.25 -33.60 -7.71
N GLY A 685 -19.86 -32.35 -7.31
CA GLY A 685 -19.97 -31.94 -5.89
C GLY A 685 -21.33 -31.40 -5.46
N ARG A 686 -22.29 -31.18 -6.39
CA ARG A 686 -23.66 -30.70 -6.10
C ARG A 686 -24.74 -31.78 -6.01
N LEU A 687 -24.39 -33.02 -6.23
CA LEU A 687 -25.39 -34.13 -6.30
C LEU A 687 -25.54 -34.95 -5.00
N ASP A 688 -24.81 -34.63 -3.94
CA ASP A 688 -24.87 -35.42 -2.68
C ASP A 688 -25.34 -34.65 -1.43
N CYS A 689 -26.15 -33.60 -1.60
CA CYS A 689 -26.82 -32.96 -0.46
C CYS A 689 -28.34 -32.91 -0.66
N ASN A 690 -28.97 -34.09 -0.77
CA ASN A 690 -30.39 -34.29 -0.56
C ASN A 690 -30.58 -35.64 0.14
N VAL A 691 -30.48 -35.65 1.48
CA VAL A 691 -31.29 -36.49 2.41
C VAL A 691 -31.37 -35.72 3.73
#